data_afc1f188ad6a1216929d9e2ed7641cc0
#
_entry.id   afc1f188ad6a1216929d9e2ed7641cc0
#
_cell.length_a   1.000
_cell.length_b   1.000
_cell.length_c   1.000
_cell.angle_alpha   90.00
_cell.angle_beta   90.00
_cell.angle_gamma   90.00
#
_symmetry.space_group_name_H-M   'P 1'
#
loop_
_entity.id
_entity.type
_entity.pdbx_description
1 polymer ?
#
loop_
_entity_poly.entity_id
_entity_poly.type
_entity_poly.pdbx_seq_one_letter_code
_entity_poly.pdbx_strand_id
1 'polypeptide(L)'
;MKILDLRGTWRCRTDEAACFTAPDGRWEGSPFVLPGSACENGIGTPLHYTGETDPDTLRAPRQRYAYLAPLWLQREVDIPADFAGQAVTLFLERVNMASRLWVDDLEIGRQIVELSAPHTYDLTGKLTPGRHTLTLRLDNRDLLSLGDMASGYSPDTQDYWIGVVGRIELQICPPCHVADVQVYPAADSVRVRVVTACNVHSPERQDSGTLRFQIADADGGIVTEQQNSVRLFTSKQVNYFTLPLPNAHHWNEFTPTQYTLVTEFRCGDDVDCTETKFGMRCIAVQDKKFYLDGRQISLRGTIDCAQFPLTGYPAMDKDAWLQRLGTAREYGLNHVRFHAWCPPEAAFAAADELGLYLSVEMPLWLNRDIHVPEVGDDPAHRSYFLQEALTISRAYGNHPSFLFFSNGNENLGDFSLLEEITAAVKAIDPRRLYTLTSNFDHPLLPCEDYLCAFLAAGHPVRIQHCQDRAAENTALDYADAVADTPVPVISFEVGQYCVYPDTDCIADYSGAMRPINFEAVRKLAQQSGVHEKRQAYIHASGNLAAKLYKEDIEAALRTRDFGGFELLSLTDYTGQKTATVGLLDVFGRSKGILTADEFRRFAGPVVPLFKAKRIFTTTEFLDAALSLYDFGPEPMQDLCYDVTIREGDAVFCHIKTRKPMLHIPLSGLDHSAQLDVTVAVGTYSNSWRIFVFADTPDTALPTVHTPAELEKICETGGRALVPRELFPEQIPCNFVPVFWSPVFFPSKASCGVMINAAHPALQGFPTKAYADYQWKELLENAVAFCIPKNDKAVQPILENVPNFYDNPPHHPAGRSA
;
A
#
# COMPACT_ATOMS: atom_id res chain seq x y z
N MET A 1 -20.03 15.83 25.36
CA MET A 1 -20.07 16.54 24.03
C MET A 1 -21.42 16.32 23.37
N LYS A 2 -22.09 17.39 22.84
CA LYS A 2 -23.27 17.29 21.96
C LYS A 2 -22.84 17.52 20.51
N ILE A 3 -23.60 17.01 19.53
CA ILE A 3 -23.27 17.14 18.11
C ILE A 3 -24.48 17.72 17.37
N LEU A 4 -24.23 18.76 16.56
CA LEU A 4 -25.18 19.23 15.54
C LEU A 4 -24.63 18.83 14.16
N ASP A 5 -25.32 17.90 13.51
CA ASP A 5 -24.95 17.36 12.19
C ASP A 5 -25.15 18.40 11.08
N LEU A 6 -24.15 18.65 10.29
CA LEU A 6 -24.19 19.58 9.17
C LEU A 6 -24.20 18.88 7.80
N ARG A 7 -24.41 17.56 7.76
CA ARG A 7 -24.59 16.83 6.50
C ARG A 7 -25.87 17.26 5.80
N GLY A 8 -25.88 17.14 4.49
CA GLY A 8 -27.05 17.46 3.64
C GLY A 8 -26.74 18.54 2.62
N THR A 9 -27.76 19.28 2.19
CA THR A 9 -27.62 20.24 1.08
C THR A 9 -27.08 21.59 1.55
N TRP A 10 -26.02 22.03 0.88
CA TRP A 10 -25.42 23.36 0.92
C TRP A 10 -25.67 24.08 -0.39
N ARG A 11 -25.53 25.40 -0.43
CA ARG A 11 -25.49 26.18 -1.66
C ARG A 11 -24.05 26.29 -2.14
N CYS A 12 -23.83 26.04 -3.42
CA CYS A 12 -22.49 26.05 -4.02
C CYS A 12 -22.35 27.21 -5.00
N ARG A 13 -21.17 27.84 -4.98
CA ARG A 13 -20.71 28.81 -5.98
C ARG A 13 -19.28 28.43 -6.41
N THR A 14 -19.07 28.31 -7.70
CA THR A 14 -17.73 28.08 -8.28
C THR A 14 -16.95 29.41 -8.38
N ASP A 15 -15.61 29.33 -8.31
CA ASP A 15 -14.72 30.49 -8.41
C ASP A 15 -13.46 30.13 -9.20
N GLU A 16 -13.66 29.74 -10.46
CA GLU A 16 -12.58 29.26 -11.36
C GLU A 16 -11.46 30.29 -11.54
N ALA A 17 -11.80 31.59 -11.50
CA ALA A 17 -10.84 32.66 -11.61
C ALA A 17 -10.18 33.04 -10.27
N ALA A 18 -10.60 32.42 -9.17
CA ALA A 18 -10.17 32.74 -7.80
C ALA A 18 -10.29 34.23 -7.42
N CYS A 19 -11.37 34.85 -7.87
CA CYS A 19 -11.61 36.28 -7.71
C CYS A 19 -12.21 36.66 -6.36
N PHE A 20 -12.90 35.73 -5.71
CA PHE A 20 -13.58 36.05 -4.43
C PHE A 20 -12.64 35.82 -3.25
N THR A 21 -12.53 36.84 -2.38
CA THR A 21 -11.70 36.83 -1.19
C THR A 21 -12.50 36.71 0.11
N ALA A 22 -13.80 37.10 0.06
CA ALA A 22 -14.76 37.03 1.16
C ALA A 22 -16.17 36.79 0.61
N PRO A 23 -17.12 36.31 1.45
CA PRO A 23 -18.51 36.22 1.07
C PRO A 23 -19.09 37.63 0.77
N ASP A 24 -19.93 37.72 -0.23
CA ASP A 24 -20.64 38.92 -0.65
C ASP A 24 -22.14 38.88 -0.28
N GLY A 25 -22.44 38.33 0.88
CA GLY A 25 -23.79 38.14 1.40
C GLY A 25 -24.34 36.76 1.06
N ARG A 26 -25.69 36.63 1.02
CA ARG A 26 -26.35 35.40 0.59
C ARG A 26 -26.40 35.35 -0.93
N TRP A 27 -26.06 34.17 -1.48
CA TRP A 27 -26.21 33.95 -2.91
C TRP A 27 -27.19 32.79 -3.22
N GLU A 28 -27.86 32.89 -4.34
CA GLU A 28 -28.54 31.75 -4.97
C GLU A 28 -27.48 30.89 -5.67
N GLY A 29 -27.13 29.76 -5.08
CA GLY A 29 -26.17 28.80 -5.60
C GLY A 29 -26.82 27.48 -6.02
N SER A 30 -26.08 26.67 -6.77
CA SER A 30 -26.49 25.31 -7.07
C SER A 30 -26.50 24.46 -5.79
N PRO A 31 -27.37 23.45 -5.69
CA PRO A 31 -27.33 22.54 -4.55
C PRO A 31 -26.03 21.71 -4.58
N PHE A 32 -25.45 21.50 -3.39
CA PHE A 32 -24.25 20.68 -3.19
C PHE A 32 -24.46 19.80 -1.95
N VAL A 33 -24.41 18.51 -2.12
CA VAL A 33 -24.61 17.55 -1.04
C VAL A 33 -23.28 17.26 -0.34
N LEU A 34 -23.23 17.48 0.97
CA LEU A 34 -22.12 17.09 1.84
C LEU A 34 -22.57 15.96 2.81
N PRO A 35 -21.68 15.02 3.16
CA PRO A 35 -20.32 14.82 2.64
C PRO A 35 -20.33 14.40 1.17
N GLY A 36 -19.29 14.83 0.44
CA GLY A 36 -19.12 14.51 -0.96
C GLY A 36 -18.18 15.46 -1.70
N SER A 37 -17.86 15.12 -2.93
CA SER A 37 -16.98 15.87 -3.81
C SER A 37 -17.73 16.69 -4.87
N ALA A 38 -17.04 17.65 -5.49
CA ALA A 38 -17.56 18.42 -6.61
C ALA A 38 -18.01 17.51 -7.76
N CYS A 39 -17.22 16.47 -8.05
CA CYS A 39 -17.53 15.51 -9.10
C CYS A 39 -18.85 14.78 -8.87
N GLU A 40 -19.09 14.31 -7.64
CA GLU A 40 -20.36 13.63 -7.29
C GLU A 40 -21.58 14.56 -7.36
N ASN A 41 -21.34 15.84 -7.18
CA ASN A 41 -22.37 16.87 -7.32
C ASN A 41 -22.50 17.42 -8.75
N GLY A 42 -21.78 16.86 -9.73
CA GLY A 42 -21.82 17.30 -11.14
C GLY A 42 -21.23 18.68 -11.36
N ILE A 43 -20.32 19.13 -10.46
CA ILE A 43 -19.66 20.43 -10.54
C ILE A 43 -18.29 20.29 -11.19
N GLY A 44 -18.02 21.15 -12.17
CA GLY A 44 -16.77 21.19 -12.91
C GLY A 44 -16.95 20.96 -14.42
N THR A 45 -15.85 20.86 -15.15
CA THR A 45 -15.83 20.58 -16.57
C THR A 45 -16.04 19.08 -16.82
N PRO A 46 -17.07 18.68 -17.58
CA PRO A 46 -17.28 17.27 -17.92
C PRO A 46 -16.06 16.70 -18.64
N LEU A 47 -15.68 15.49 -18.25
CA LEU A 47 -14.58 14.76 -18.88
C LEU A 47 -14.88 14.49 -20.36
N HIS A 48 -14.03 15.04 -21.21
CA HIS A 48 -14.07 14.76 -22.65
C HIS A 48 -13.01 13.70 -22.97
N TYR A 49 -13.47 12.52 -23.39
CA TYR A 49 -12.62 11.41 -23.81
C TYR A 49 -13.24 10.74 -25.03
N THR A 50 -12.54 10.76 -26.15
CA THR A 50 -12.99 10.23 -27.46
C THR A 50 -12.25 8.96 -27.86
N GLY A 51 -11.41 8.44 -26.96
CA GLY A 51 -10.69 7.17 -27.14
C GLY A 51 -9.23 7.38 -27.54
N GLU A 52 -8.58 8.39 -27.02
CA GLU A 52 -7.14 8.61 -27.08
C GLU A 52 -6.42 7.43 -26.38
N THR A 53 -5.17 7.19 -26.81
CA THR A 53 -4.34 6.08 -26.28
C THR A 53 -2.90 6.53 -26.01
N ASP A 54 -2.71 7.84 -25.85
CA ASP A 54 -1.42 8.45 -25.53
C ASP A 54 -1.03 8.24 -24.06
N PRO A 55 0.24 8.51 -23.67
CA PRO A 55 0.72 8.33 -22.31
C PRO A 55 -0.01 9.15 -21.25
N ASP A 56 -0.60 10.30 -21.61
CA ASP A 56 -1.34 11.11 -20.66
C ASP A 56 -2.72 10.50 -20.34
N THR A 57 -3.41 9.98 -21.35
CA THR A 57 -4.63 9.18 -21.17
C THR A 57 -4.40 7.94 -20.28
N LEU A 58 -3.24 7.30 -20.46
CA LEU A 58 -2.86 6.11 -19.70
C LEU A 58 -2.37 6.42 -18.28
N ARG A 59 -2.27 7.69 -17.89
CA ARG A 59 -1.70 8.14 -16.62
C ARG A 59 -2.46 7.58 -15.43
N ALA A 60 -3.78 7.76 -15.38
CA ALA A 60 -4.65 7.31 -14.29
C ALA A 60 -6.13 7.36 -14.70
N PRO A 61 -7.06 6.78 -13.93
CA PRO A 61 -8.47 7.11 -14.02
C PRO A 61 -8.71 8.60 -13.83
N ARG A 62 -9.80 9.14 -14.40
CA ARG A 62 -10.14 10.55 -14.27
C ARG A 62 -11.52 10.74 -13.65
N GLN A 63 -11.70 11.84 -12.95
CA GLN A 63 -13.03 12.26 -12.50
C GLN A 63 -13.93 12.60 -13.70
N ARG A 64 -15.22 12.25 -13.59
CA ARG A 64 -16.23 12.57 -14.64
C ARG A 64 -16.47 14.07 -14.78
N TYR A 65 -16.20 14.85 -13.74
CA TYR A 65 -16.23 16.30 -13.71
C TYR A 65 -14.97 16.82 -13.02
N ALA A 66 -14.10 17.48 -13.76
CA ALA A 66 -12.84 18.02 -13.24
C ALA A 66 -13.05 19.44 -12.71
N TYR A 67 -12.62 19.69 -11.48
CA TYR A 67 -12.65 21.02 -10.88
C TYR A 67 -11.38 21.26 -10.05
N LEU A 68 -10.59 22.26 -10.47
CA LEU A 68 -9.34 22.66 -9.81
C LEU A 68 -9.33 24.17 -9.59
N ALA A 69 -10.05 24.62 -8.59
CA ALA A 69 -10.22 26.03 -8.23
C ALA A 69 -10.91 26.16 -6.87
N PRO A 70 -10.97 27.38 -6.28
CA PRO A 70 -11.75 27.59 -5.07
C PRO A 70 -13.24 27.28 -5.27
N LEU A 71 -13.81 26.59 -4.29
CA LEU A 71 -15.22 26.24 -4.22
C LEU A 71 -15.84 26.85 -2.96
N TRP A 72 -16.92 27.60 -3.12
CA TRP A 72 -17.62 28.25 -2.02
C TRP A 72 -18.90 27.49 -1.70
N LEU A 73 -19.07 27.15 -0.43
CA LEU A 73 -20.23 26.45 0.09
C LEU A 73 -20.88 27.28 1.21
N GLN A 74 -22.21 27.45 1.17
CA GLN A 74 -22.92 28.24 2.14
C GLN A 74 -24.15 27.48 2.65
N ARG A 75 -24.39 27.57 3.98
CA ARG A 75 -25.57 26.99 4.63
C ARG A 75 -26.05 27.83 5.77
N GLU A 76 -27.36 27.98 5.90
CA GLU A 76 -28.01 28.56 7.11
C GLU A 76 -28.14 27.46 8.16
N VAL A 77 -27.83 27.79 9.38
CA VAL A 77 -27.95 26.93 10.55
C VAL A 77 -28.73 27.66 11.66
N ASP A 78 -29.66 26.94 12.27
CA ASP A 78 -30.39 27.44 13.43
C ASP A 78 -29.69 26.93 14.70
N ILE A 79 -29.12 27.85 15.49
CA ILE A 79 -28.37 27.53 16.70
C ILE A 79 -29.32 27.49 17.89
N PRO A 80 -29.45 26.35 18.58
CA PRO A 80 -30.33 26.21 19.74
C PRO A 80 -29.94 27.11 20.92
N ALA A 81 -30.91 27.45 21.76
CA ALA A 81 -30.71 28.36 22.92
C ALA A 81 -29.72 27.78 23.95
N ASP A 82 -29.60 26.46 24.04
CA ASP A 82 -28.71 25.75 24.95
C ASP A 82 -27.23 25.75 24.51
N PHE A 83 -26.90 26.35 23.35
CA PHE A 83 -25.52 26.61 22.93
C PHE A 83 -24.95 27.90 23.52
N ALA A 84 -25.78 28.72 24.17
CA ALA A 84 -25.31 29.94 24.80
C ALA A 84 -24.24 29.64 25.86
N GLY A 85 -23.07 30.27 25.72
CA GLY A 85 -21.95 30.10 26.65
C GLY A 85 -21.15 28.79 26.51
N GLN A 86 -21.57 27.88 25.64
CA GLN A 86 -20.85 26.62 25.39
C GLN A 86 -19.61 26.84 24.52
N ALA A 87 -18.65 25.92 24.60
CA ALA A 87 -17.55 25.82 23.64
C ALA A 87 -18.07 25.13 22.37
N VAL A 88 -17.86 25.76 21.22
CA VAL A 88 -18.37 25.27 19.94
C VAL A 88 -17.24 25.19 18.94
N THR A 89 -17.08 24.00 18.32
CA THR A 89 -16.07 23.75 17.29
C THR A 89 -16.75 23.24 16.03
N LEU A 90 -16.46 23.84 14.87
CA LEU A 90 -16.75 23.21 13.58
C LEU A 90 -15.68 22.16 13.30
N PHE A 91 -16.10 20.94 13.02
CA PHE A 91 -15.28 19.79 12.66
C PHE A 91 -15.57 19.35 11.24
N LEU A 92 -14.53 19.34 10.39
CA LEU A 92 -14.55 18.84 9.01
C LEU A 92 -13.56 17.69 8.94
N GLU A 93 -14.02 16.45 8.78
CA GLU A 93 -13.16 15.27 8.98
C GLU A 93 -12.04 15.16 7.95
N ARG A 94 -12.34 15.39 6.67
CA ARG A 94 -11.34 15.43 5.61
C ARG A 94 -11.68 16.46 4.57
N VAL A 95 -10.73 17.33 4.30
CA VAL A 95 -10.78 18.37 3.26
C VAL A 95 -9.55 18.21 2.36
N ASN A 96 -9.69 18.50 1.07
CA ASN A 96 -8.57 18.61 0.16
C ASN A 96 -8.60 19.99 -0.54
N MET A 97 -7.62 20.85 -0.42
CA MET A 97 -6.38 20.82 0.39
C MET A 97 -6.50 21.84 1.53
N ALA A 98 -7.22 22.93 1.27
CA ALA A 98 -7.34 24.06 2.16
C ALA A 98 -8.81 24.45 2.42
N SER A 99 -9.07 25.00 3.61
CA SER A 99 -10.36 25.60 3.93
C SER A 99 -10.23 26.95 4.61
N ARG A 100 -11.25 27.82 4.44
CA ARG A 100 -11.50 29.04 5.20
C ARG A 100 -12.97 29.06 5.60
N LEU A 101 -13.27 29.65 6.73
CA LEU A 101 -14.62 29.71 7.31
C LEU A 101 -15.03 31.15 7.63
N TRP A 102 -16.30 31.47 7.36
CA TRP A 102 -16.99 32.65 7.85
C TRP A 102 -18.28 32.24 8.58
N VAL A 103 -18.58 32.97 9.65
CA VAL A 103 -19.88 32.96 10.29
C VAL A 103 -20.52 34.34 10.01
N ASP A 104 -21.63 34.32 9.30
CA ASP A 104 -22.19 35.49 8.68
C ASP A 104 -21.14 36.22 7.82
N ASP A 105 -20.71 37.43 8.15
CA ASP A 105 -19.67 38.16 7.42
C ASP A 105 -18.30 38.13 8.13
N LEU A 106 -18.19 37.44 9.28
CA LEU A 106 -16.97 37.41 10.08
C LEU A 106 -16.10 36.18 9.70
N GLU A 107 -14.89 36.42 9.22
CA GLU A 107 -13.91 35.36 9.02
C GLU A 107 -13.45 34.79 10.36
N ILE A 108 -13.41 33.44 10.44
CA ILE A 108 -13.04 32.70 11.64
C ILE A 108 -11.65 32.12 11.50
N GLY A 109 -10.73 32.58 12.35
CA GLY A 109 -9.37 32.05 12.39
C GLY A 109 -8.55 32.38 11.15
N ARG A 110 -7.70 31.49 10.77
CA ARG A 110 -6.86 31.54 9.54
C ARG A 110 -7.22 30.41 8.59
N GLN A 111 -6.77 30.51 7.35
CA GLN A 111 -6.83 29.38 6.42
C GLN A 111 -6.12 28.17 7.03
N ILE A 112 -6.76 27.01 6.99
CA ILE A 112 -6.18 25.72 7.33
C ILE A 112 -5.74 25.06 6.02
N VAL A 113 -4.52 24.59 5.99
CA VAL A 113 -3.94 23.84 4.87
C VAL A 113 -3.36 22.56 5.47
N GLU A 114 -4.12 21.48 5.43
CA GLU A 114 -3.78 20.18 5.97
C GLU A 114 -4.42 19.10 5.08
N LEU A 115 -3.70 18.01 4.80
CA LEU A 115 -4.18 16.93 3.91
C LEU A 115 -4.61 15.69 4.69
N SER A 116 -4.09 15.52 5.89
CA SER A 116 -4.13 14.23 6.60
C SER A 116 -5.09 14.22 7.79
N ALA A 117 -5.35 15.36 8.39
CA ALA A 117 -6.13 15.46 9.63
C ALA A 117 -7.37 16.34 9.48
N PRO A 118 -8.33 16.28 10.43
CA PRO A 118 -9.52 17.11 10.38
C PRO A 118 -9.22 18.61 10.47
N HIS A 119 -9.95 19.41 9.69
CA HIS A 119 -9.95 20.86 9.85
C HIS A 119 -10.92 21.27 10.96
N THR A 120 -10.43 22.01 11.94
CA THR A 120 -11.24 22.43 13.10
C THR A 120 -11.20 23.94 13.28
N TYR A 121 -12.37 24.56 13.49
CA TYR A 121 -12.51 25.98 13.74
C TYR A 121 -13.20 26.25 15.09
N ASP A 122 -12.59 27.04 15.95
CA ASP A 122 -13.17 27.49 17.23
C ASP A 122 -14.22 28.57 16.97
N LEU A 123 -15.47 28.22 17.22
CA LEU A 123 -16.65 29.10 17.08
C LEU A 123 -17.19 29.60 18.44
N THR A 124 -16.46 29.37 19.51
CA THR A 124 -16.85 29.77 20.86
C THR A 124 -17.10 31.26 20.93
N GLY A 125 -18.32 31.64 21.31
CA GLY A 125 -18.76 33.02 21.37
C GLY A 125 -19.00 33.73 20.02
N LYS A 126 -18.87 32.98 18.89
CA LYS A 126 -19.15 33.47 17.53
C LYS A 126 -20.52 33.04 17.03
N LEU A 127 -20.98 31.86 17.47
CA LEU A 127 -22.31 31.34 17.20
C LEU A 127 -23.20 31.62 18.44
N THR A 128 -24.06 32.63 18.35
CA THR A 128 -25.07 32.87 19.36
C THR A 128 -26.37 32.13 19.03
N PRO A 129 -27.27 31.87 19.99
CA PRO A 129 -28.57 31.31 19.67
C PRO A 129 -29.31 32.10 18.59
N GLY A 130 -29.86 31.43 17.60
CA GLY A 130 -30.56 32.05 16.46
C GLY A 130 -30.04 31.53 15.13
N ARG A 131 -30.41 32.22 14.06
CA ARG A 131 -30.05 31.86 12.70
C ARG A 131 -28.75 32.51 12.29
N HIS A 132 -27.80 31.67 11.82
CA HIS A 132 -26.51 32.10 11.29
C HIS A 132 -26.27 31.50 9.90
N THR A 133 -25.38 32.12 9.16
CA THR A 133 -24.91 31.62 7.86
C THR A 133 -23.47 31.16 8.00
N LEU A 134 -23.22 29.88 7.77
CA LEU A 134 -21.87 29.31 7.63
C LEU A 134 -21.44 29.37 6.18
N THR A 135 -20.26 29.93 5.90
CA THR A 135 -19.67 29.97 4.57
C THR A 135 -18.29 29.31 4.60
N LEU A 136 -18.09 28.26 3.81
CA LEU A 136 -16.81 27.59 3.61
C LEU A 136 -16.25 27.97 2.25
N ARG A 137 -14.97 28.30 2.18
CA ARG A 137 -14.19 28.34 0.95
C ARG A 137 -13.20 27.20 0.98
N LEU A 138 -13.33 26.26 0.05
CA LEU A 138 -12.41 25.14 -0.16
C LEU A 138 -11.49 25.49 -1.32
N ASP A 139 -10.25 24.95 -1.31
CA ASP A 139 -9.27 25.16 -2.40
C ASP A 139 -8.38 23.90 -2.53
N ASN A 140 -8.44 23.26 -3.70
CA ASN A 140 -7.71 22.03 -3.99
C ASN A 140 -6.49 22.22 -4.91
N ARG A 141 -6.10 23.46 -5.16
CA ARG A 141 -4.89 23.76 -5.93
C ARG A 141 -3.66 23.43 -5.09
N ASP A 142 -2.55 23.13 -5.75
CA ASP A 142 -1.27 22.97 -5.07
C ASP A 142 -0.76 24.32 -4.55
N LEU A 143 -1.12 24.62 -3.30
CA LEU A 143 -0.78 25.90 -2.62
C LEU A 143 0.62 25.89 -2.01
N LEU A 144 1.32 24.75 -2.03
CA LEU A 144 2.55 24.49 -1.28
C LEU A 144 3.65 23.90 -2.15
N SER A 145 3.48 23.89 -3.46
CA SER A 145 4.44 23.31 -4.40
C SER A 145 4.82 21.86 -4.05
N LEU A 146 3.80 21.04 -3.74
CA LEU A 146 4.00 19.62 -3.41
C LEU A 146 4.12 18.74 -4.66
N GLY A 147 3.78 19.27 -5.84
CA GLY A 147 3.80 18.53 -7.08
C GLY A 147 2.65 17.54 -7.23
N ASP A 148 2.80 16.59 -8.14
CA ASP A 148 1.73 15.71 -8.59
C ASP A 148 1.98 14.20 -8.36
N MET A 149 2.96 13.85 -7.52
CA MET A 149 3.32 12.46 -7.27
C MET A 149 2.74 11.86 -5.97
N ALA A 150 2.51 12.67 -4.92
CA ALA A 150 2.01 12.16 -3.66
C ALA A 150 0.59 11.59 -3.79
N SER A 151 0.35 10.43 -3.14
CA SER A 151 -0.90 9.70 -3.25
C SER A 151 -2.07 10.42 -2.57
N GLY A 152 -3.29 10.13 -3.01
CA GLY A 152 -4.52 10.58 -2.35
C GLY A 152 -5.06 11.94 -2.77
N TYR A 153 -4.29 12.79 -3.45
CA TYR A 153 -4.75 14.11 -3.89
C TYR A 153 -4.18 14.57 -5.24
N SER A 154 -3.44 13.74 -5.95
CA SER A 154 -2.72 14.13 -7.16
C SER A 154 -3.23 13.43 -8.42
N PRO A 155 -3.03 14.04 -9.62
CA PRO A 155 -3.50 13.47 -10.87
C PRO A 155 -2.71 12.25 -11.33
N ASP A 156 -1.54 12.00 -10.74
CA ASP A 156 -0.74 10.82 -11.07
C ASP A 156 -1.23 9.55 -10.39
N THR A 157 -2.03 9.72 -9.34
CA THR A 157 -2.68 8.61 -8.63
C THR A 157 -4.08 8.33 -9.18
N GLN A 158 -4.99 9.33 -9.10
CA GLN A 158 -6.38 9.17 -9.50
C GLN A 158 -7.13 10.48 -9.75
N ASP A 159 -6.46 11.61 -9.92
CA ASP A 159 -7.02 12.93 -10.15
C ASP A 159 -7.29 13.78 -8.89
N TYR A 160 -7.46 15.09 -9.08
CA TYR A 160 -7.75 16.04 -8.00
C TYR A 160 -9.22 15.97 -7.61
N TRP A 161 -9.51 15.95 -6.31
CA TRP A 161 -10.86 16.08 -5.82
C TRP A 161 -11.03 17.33 -4.94
N ILE A 162 -12.24 17.84 -4.78
CA ILE A 162 -12.56 18.94 -3.88
C ILE A 162 -13.92 18.70 -3.23
N GLY A 163 -13.98 18.94 -1.93
CA GLY A 163 -15.17 18.75 -1.11
C GLY A 163 -14.82 18.59 0.35
N VAL A 164 -15.82 18.17 1.13
CA VAL A 164 -15.63 17.70 2.51
C VAL A 164 -16.22 16.30 2.59
N VAL A 165 -15.42 15.33 3.05
CA VAL A 165 -15.86 13.94 3.19
C VAL A 165 -15.76 13.48 4.64
N GLY A 166 -16.56 12.48 5.02
CA GLY A 166 -16.71 12.05 6.40
C GLY A 166 -17.63 12.91 7.21
N ARG A 167 -17.30 13.14 8.48
CA ARG A 167 -18.11 13.92 9.42
C ARG A 167 -18.00 15.43 9.15
N ILE A 168 -19.14 16.11 9.21
CA ILE A 168 -19.26 17.56 9.15
C ILE A 168 -20.23 17.95 10.24
N GLU A 169 -19.73 18.54 11.32
CA GLU A 169 -20.53 18.73 12.52
C GLU A 169 -20.07 19.93 13.37
N LEU A 170 -21.00 20.53 14.08
CA LEU A 170 -20.66 21.37 15.22
C LEU A 170 -20.59 20.47 16.46
N GLN A 171 -19.43 20.49 17.10
CA GLN A 171 -19.16 19.83 18.38
C GLN A 171 -19.36 20.85 19.49
N ILE A 172 -20.22 20.52 20.45
CA ILE A 172 -20.61 21.42 21.54
C ILE A 172 -20.19 20.78 22.85
N CYS A 173 -19.34 21.49 23.59
CA CYS A 173 -18.86 21.07 24.91
C CYS A 173 -19.21 22.12 25.96
N PRO A 174 -19.26 21.75 27.26
CA PRO A 174 -19.34 22.71 28.35
C PRO A 174 -18.21 23.75 28.29
N PRO A 175 -18.37 24.91 28.89
CA PRO A 175 -17.31 25.92 28.96
C PRO A 175 -15.99 25.41 29.54
N CYS A 176 -16.09 24.47 30.50
CA CYS A 176 -14.97 23.68 31.01
C CYS A 176 -15.09 22.26 30.51
N HIS A 177 -14.16 21.81 29.64
CA HIS A 177 -14.21 20.52 28.95
C HIS A 177 -12.84 19.88 28.76
N VAL A 178 -12.83 18.62 28.33
CA VAL A 178 -11.63 17.86 27.90
C VAL A 178 -11.37 18.20 26.44
N ALA A 179 -10.26 18.87 26.15
CA ALA A 179 -9.91 19.30 24.80
C ALA A 179 -9.04 18.28 24.04
N ASP A 180 -8.24 17.45 24.74
CA ASP A 180 -7.41 16.41 24.13
C ASP A 180 -7.02 15.37 25.18
N VAL A 181 -6.94 14.10 24.77
CA VAL A 181 -6.46 12.98 25.56
C VAL A 181 -5.48 12.14 24.76
N GLN A 182 -4.25 12.01 25.25
CA GLN A 182 -3.23 11.13 24.66
C GLN A 182 -2.83 10.06 25.68
N VAL A 183 -2.85 8.81 25.23
CA VAL A 183 -2.53 7.63 26.04
C VAL A 183 -1.18 7.06 25.61
N TYR A 184 -0.27 6.90 26.56
CA TYR A 184 1.08 6.36 26.37
C TYR A 184 1.21 5.07 27.17
N PRO A 185 1.04 3.90 26.53
CA PRO A 185 1.17 2.60 27.19
C PRO A 185 2.59 2.33 27.70
N ALA A 186 2.68 1.66 28.84
CA ALA A 186 3.88 1.05 29.39
C ALA A 186 3.56 -0.41 29.75
N ALA A 187 4.49 -1.15 30.34
CA ALA A 187 4.31 -2.60 30.56
C ALA A 187 3.09 -2.95 31.45
N ASP A 188 2.84 -2.17 32.52
CA ASP A 188 1.81 -2.44 33.52
C ASP A 188 1.00 -1.19 33.92
N SER A 189 1.09 -0.15 33.11
CA SER A 189 0.44 1.14 33.35
C SER A 189 0.27 1.93 32.07
N VAL A 190 -0.56 2.95 32.11
CA VAL A 190 -0.68 3.95 31.04
C VAL A 190 -0.41 5.34 31.60
N ARG A 191 0.45 6.10 30.93
CA ARG A 191 0.59 7.53 31.15
C ARG A 191 -0.42 8.25 30.28
N VAL A 192 -1.26 9.09 30.88
CA VAL A 192 -2.30 9.85 30.20
C VAL A 192 -1.94 11.33 30.24
N ARG A 193 -1.89 11.95 29.06
CA ARG A 193 -1.81 13.41 28.91
C ARG A 193 -3.21 13.92 28.63
N VAL A 194 -3.73 14.79 29.50
CA VAL A 194 -5.05 15.43 29.32
C VAL A 194 -4.87 16.92 29.16
N VAL A 195 -5.51 17.48 28.16
CA VAL A 195 -5.68 18.93 28.02
C VAL A 195 -7.10 19.28 28.44
N THR A 196 -7.23 20.03 29.53
CA THR A 196 -8.50 20.65 29.90
C THR A 196 -8.57 22.08 29.38
N ALA A 197 -9.72 22.48 28.83
CA ALA A 197 -9.98 23.85 28.40
C ALA A 197 -11.08 24.45 29.29
N CYS A 198 -10.91 25.69 29.70
CA CYS A 198 -11.91 26.45 30.46
C CYS A 198 -11.98 27.87 29.96
N ASN A 199 -13.18 28.41 29.85
CA ASN A 199 -13.37 29.81 29.49
C ASN A 199 -12.97 30.76 30.67
N VAL A 200 -11.76 31.30 30.59
CA VAL A 200 -11.20 32.17 31.65
C VAL A 200 -11.90 33.52 31.83
N HIS A 201 -12.78 33.89 30.90
CA HIS A 201 -13.55 35.15 30.96
C HIS A 201 -14.92 34.99 31.64
N SER A 202 -15.25 33.79 32.12
CA SER A 202 -16.47 33.58 32.91
C SER A 202 -16.32 34.26 34.28
N PRO A 203 -17.30 35.07 34.71
CA PRO A 203 -17.30 35.66 36.04
C PRO A 203 -17.40 34.60 37.18
N GLU A 204 -17.81 33.40 36.85
CA GLU A 204 -17.93 32.23 37.74
C GLU A 204 -16.76 31.27 37.63
N ARG A 205 -15.57 31.75 37.22
CA ARG A 205 -14.39 30.93 37.05
C ARG A 205 -14.08 30.11 38.32
N GLN A 206 -13.96 28.80 38.15
CA GLN A 206 -13.48 27.91 39.18
C GLN A 206 -11.96 27.75 39.06
N ASP A 207 -11.24 27.84 40.18
CA ASP A 207 -9.76 27.68 40.18
C ASP A 207 -9.35 26.22 40.28
N SER A 208 -10.29 25.29 40.35
CA SER A 208 -10.03 23.86 40.45
C SER A 208 -11.14 23.03 39.83
N GLY A 209 -10.78 21.85 39.37
CA GLY A 209 -11.68 20.83 38.88
C GLY A 209 -11.27 19.43 39.32
N THR A 210 -12.02 18.46 38.89
CA THR A 210 -11.75 17.02 39.16
C THR A 210 -11.72 16.25 37.85
N LEU A 211 -10.65 15.50 37.64
CA LEU A 211 -10.54 14.49 36.56
C LEU A 211 -10.75 13.10 37.15
N ARG A 212 -11.71 12.36 36.63
CA ARG A 212 -11.93 10.95 36.91
C ARG A 212 -11.62 10.12 35.67
N PHE A 213 -10.85 9.08 35.85
CA PHE A 213 -10.44 8.14 34.83
C PHE A 213 -11.02 6.78 35.13
N GLN A 214 -11.60 6.13 34.11
CA GLN A 214 -12.01 4.73 34.18
C GLN A 214 -11.46 4.04 32.94
N ILE A 215 -10.75 2.93 33.11
CA ILE A 215 -10.34 2.05 32.03
C ILE A 215 -11.25 0.84 32.03
N ALA A 216 -11.94 0.62 30.89
CA ALA A 216 -12.72 -0.58 30.65
C ALA A 216 -11.99 -1.51 29.68
N ASP A 217 -12.11 -2.82 29.92
CA ASP A 217 -11.67 -3.87 28.98
C ASP A 217 -12.62 -4.02 27.78
N ALA A 218 -12.32 -4.98 26.90
CA ALA A 218 -13.12 -5.25 25.69
C ALA A 218 -14.57 -5.68 25.99
N ASP A 219 -14.82 -6.25 27.17
CA ASP A 219 -16.14 -6.70 27.63
C ASP A 219 -16.91 -5.60 28.38
N GLY A 220 -16.29 -4.42 28.55
CA GLY A 220 -16.84 -3.28 29.28
C GLY A 220 -16.63 -3.33 30.81
N GLY A 221 -15.87 -4.29 31.30
CA GLY A 221 -15.49 -4.39 32.70
C GLY A 221 -14.51 -3.29 33.10
N ILE A 222 -14.77 -2.56 34.20
CA ILE A 222 -13.85 -1.53 34.71
C ILE A 222 -12.68 -2.22 35.40
N VAL A 223 -11.49 -2.07 34.83
CA VAL A 223 -10.24 -2.68 35.32
C VAL A 223 -9.38 -1.68 36.13
N THR A 224 -9.58 -0.39 35.94
CA THR A 224 -8.90 0.67 36.68
C THR A 224 -9.81 1.88 36.84
N GLU A 225 -9.78 2.47 38.03
CA GLU A 225 -10.45 3.76 38.29
C GLU A 225 -9.53 4.64 39.17
N GLN A 226 -9.44 5.93 38.81
CA GLN A 226 -8.66 6.91 39.55
C GLN A 226 -9.32 8.30 39.44
N GLN A 227 -9.28 9.05 40.55
CA GLN A 227 -9.76 10.43 40.58
C GLN A 227 -8.68 11.38 41.11
N ASN A 228 -8.54 12.54 40.48
CA ASN A 228 -7.53 13.54 40.81
C ASN A 228 -8.12 14.94 40.79
N SER A 229 -7.74 15.77 41.75
CA SER A 229 -8.06 17.23 41.74
C SER A 229 -7.00 17.94 40.89
N VAL A 230 -7.45 18.88 40.06
CA VAL A 230 -6.58 19.71 39.19
C VAL A 230 -6.83 21.18 39.46
N ARG A 231 -5.77 21.98 39.43
CA ARG A 231 -5.87 23.43 39.48
C ARG A 231 -5.88 24.00 38.09
N LEU A 232 -6.63 25.03 37.87
CA LEU A 232 -6.83 25.70 36.57
C LEU A 232 -6.17 27.06 36.56
N PHE A 233 -4.99 27.17 36.00
CA PHE A 233 -4.20 28.41 35.95
C PHE A 233 -4.38 29.19 34.64
N THR A 234 -4.69 28.48 33.55
CA THR A 234 -4.78 29.01 32.19
C THR A 234 -6.03 28.51 31.49
N SER A 235 -6.40 29.13 30.38
CA SER A 235 -7.53 28.71 29.54
C SER A 235 -7.39 27.30 28.99
N LYS A 236 -6.15 26.82 28.78
CA LYS A 236 -5.83 25.44 28.43
C LYS A 236 -4.75 24.94 29.37
N GLN A 237 -5.04 23.88 30.09
CA GLN A 237 -4.14 23.28 31.08
C GLN A 237 -3.78 21.87 30.66
N VAL A 238 -2.46 21.57 30.62
CA VAL A 238 -1.95 20.24 30.36
C VAL A 238 -1.63 19.55 31.67
N ASN A 239 -2.15 18.35 31.85
CA ASN A 239 -1.88 17.51 33.02
C ASN A 239 -1.43 16.11 32.60
N TYR A 240 -0.62 15.47 33.43
CA TYR A 240 -0.15 14.10 33.20
C TYR A 240 -0.53 13.24 34.41
N PHE A 241 -1.04 12.03 34.13
CA PHE A 241 -1.41 11.04 35.13
C PHE A 241 -0.81 9.69 34.74
N THR A 242 -0.53 8.85 35.74
CA THR A 242 -0.18 7.45 35.52
C THR A 242 -1.27 6.60 36.14
N LEU A 243 -1.91 5.77 35.32
CA LEU A 243 -2.97 4.84 35.73
C LEU A 243 -2.39 3.43 35.73
N PRO A 244 -2.47 2.69 36.84
CA PRO A 244 -2.01 1.29 36.88
C PRO A 244 -2.93 0.42 36.02
N LEU A 245 -2.34 -0.49 35.28
CA LEU A 245 -3.07 -1.49 34.48
C LEU A 245 -2.29 -2.81 34.50
N PRO A 246 -2.18 -3.44 35.69
CA PRO A 246 -1.46 -4.69 35.86
C PRO A 246 -2.19 -5.82 35.13
N ASN A 247 -1.43 -6.79 34.61
CA ASN A 247 -1.95 -7.95 33.87
C ASN A 247 -2.77 -7.59 32.63
N ALA A 248 -2.47 -6.48 32.00
CA ALA A 248 -3.13 -6.09 30.75
C ALA A 248 -2.86 -7.09 29.63
N HIS A 249 -3.87 -7.33 28.81
CA HIS A 249 -3.68 -8.03 27.55
C HIS A 249 -3.05 -7.07 26.53
N HIS A 250 -1.91 -7.48 25.99
CA HIS A 250 -1.17 -6.67 25.04
C HIS A 250 -1.76 -6.80 23.61
N TRP A 251 -1.80 -5.67 22.90
CA TRP A 251 -2.26 -5.60 21.53
C TRP A 251 -1.17 -6.04 20.55
N ASN A 252 -1.47 -6.98 19.67
CA ASN A 252 -0.58 -7.43 18.61
C ASN A 252 -1.38 -8.08 17.47
N GLU A 253 -0.68 -8.56 16.41
CA GLU A 253 -1.31 -9.19 15.26
C GLU A 253 -2.15 -10.44 15.57
N PHE A 254 -1.95 -11.10 16.68
CA PHE A 254 -2.67 -12.33 17.07
C PHE A 254 -3.76 -12.08 18.13
N THR A 255 -3.57 -11.06 18.94
CA THR A 255 -4.48 -10.67 20.03
C THR A 255 -4.69 -9.15 20.00
N PRO A 256 -5.54 -8.61 19.10
CA PRO A 256 -5.73 -7.17 18.93
C PRO A 256 -6.65 -6.58 20.02
N THR A 257 -6.30 -6.81 21.29
CA THR A 257 -7.08 -6.36 22.44
C THR A 257 -7.03 -4.85 22.60
N GLN A 258 -8.18 -4.21 22.70
CA GLN A 258 -8.32 -2.78 22.96
C GLN A 258 -8.98 -2.52 24.29
N TYR A 259 -8.61 -1.39 24.90
CA TYR A 259 -9.21 -0.82 26.10
C TYR A 259 -9.88 0.51 25.77
N THR A 260 -10.84 0.92 26.61
CA THR A 260 -11.47 2.24 26.52
C THR A 260 -11.16 3.03 27.79
N LEU A 261 -10.49 4.17 27.64
CA LEU A 261 -10.31 5.15 28.69
C LEU A 261 -11.45 6.17 28.65
N VAL A 262 -12.27 6.19 29.70
CA VAL A 262 -13.26 7.23 29.93
C VAL A 262 -12.63 8.30 30.81
N THR A 263 -12.56 9.53 30.31
CA THR A 263 -12.06 10.70 31.02
C THR A 263 -13.22 11.66 31.31
N GLU A 264 -13.62 11.76 32.56
CA GLU A 264 -14.65 12.70 33.03
C GLU A 264 -13.96 13.90 33.68
N PHE A 265 -14.31 15.11 33.23
CA PHE A 265 -13.85 16.37 33.83
C PHE A 265 -15.03 17.12 34.45
N ARG A 266 -14.93 17.46 35.74
CA ARG A 266 -15.90 18.25 36.46
C ARG A 266 -15.28 19.58 36.94
N CYS A 267 -15.92 20.68 36.64
CA CYS A 267 -15.49 22.04 37.05
C CYS A 267 -16.71 22.88 37.34
N GLY A 268 -17.00 23.12 38.64
CA GLY A 268 -18.28 23.68 39.04
C GLY A 268 -19.45 22.80 38.63
N ASP A 269 -20.40 23.38 37.91
CA ASP A 269 -21.56 22.65 37.36
C ASP A 269 -21.27 22.01 36.00
N ASP A 270 -20.14 22.33 35.36
CA ASP A 270 -19.73 21.73 34.08
C ASP A 270 -19.24 20.31 34.28
N VAL A 271 -19.77 19.42 33.45
CA VAL A 271 -19.35 18.00 33.37
C VAL A 271 -19.16 17.65 31.91
N ASP A 272 -17.95 17.26 31.55
CA ASP A 272 -17.62 16.71 30.23
C ASP A 272 -17.01 15.32 30.33
N CYS A 273 -17.28 14.50 29.33
CA CYS A 273 -16.84 13.09 29.28
C CYS A 273 -16.35 12.76 27.88
N THR A 274 -15.15 12.17 27.80
CA THR A 274 -14.51 11.75 26.55
C THR A 274 -14.05 10.30 26.65
N GLU A 275 -14.34 9.53 25.60
CA GLU A 275 -13.88 8.15 25.47
C GLU A 275 -12.69 8.10 24.49
N THR A 276 -11.64 7.38 24.89
CA THR A 276 -10.44 7.16 24.07
C THR A 276 -10.11 5.69 24.02
N LYS A 277 -10.17 5.09 22.84
CA LYS A 277 -9.69 3.71 22.63
C LYS A 277 -8.18 3.67 22.55
N PHE A 278 -7.58 2.61 23.07
CA PHE A 278 -6.14 2.37 22.99
C PHE A 278 -5.81 0.88 23.14
N GLY A 279 -4.63 0.47 22.75
CA GLY A 279 -4.08 -0.87 23.00
C GLY A 279 -2.81 -0.78 23.82
N MET A 280 -2.63 -1.74 24.72
CA MET A 280 -1.37 -1.87 25.47
C MET A 280 -0.31 -2.44 24.55
N ARG A 281 0.70 -1.64 24.20
CA ARG A 281 1.82 -2.08 23.38
C ARG A 281 3.02 -1.15 23.53
N CYS A 282 4.23 -1.72 23.46
CA CYS A 282 5.49 -0.98 23.40
C CYS A 282 6.33 -1.53 22.25
N ILE A 283 6.61 -0.70 21.25
CA ILE A 283 7.52 -1.04 20.15
C ILE A 283 8.91 -0.50 20.44
N ALA A 284 9.93 -1.30 20.12
CA ALA A 284 11.33 -0.94 20.30
C ALA A 284 12.22 -1.56 19.22
N VAL A 285 13.40 -0.98 19.05
CA VAL A 285 14.50 -1.57 18.29
C VAL A 285 15.57 -2.05 19.28
N GLN A 286 15.99 -3.29 19.13
CA GLN A 286 17.10 -3.87 19.87
C GLN A 286 17.90 -4.79 18.93
N ASP A 287 19.23 -4.68 18.93
CA ASP A 287 20.11 -5.53 18.12
C ASP A 287 19.67 -5.63 16.64
N LYS A 288 19.31 -4.50 16.01
CA LYS A 288 18.85 -4.39 14.61
C LYS A 288 17.52 -5.12 14.32
N LYS A 289 16.67 -5.34 15.33
CA LYS A 289 15.40 -6.06 15.22
C LYS A 289 14.27 -5.26 15.81
N PHE A 290 13.07 -5.49 15.30
CA PHE A 290 11.85 -4.95 15.88
C PHE A 290 11.34 -5.85 17.01
N TYR A 291 10.95 -5.22 18.12
CA TYR A 291 10.32 -5.89 19.24
C TYR A 291 9.01 -5.20 19.61
N LEU A 292 7.95 -5.95 19.75
CA LEU A 292 6.68 -5.50 20.30
C LEU A 292 6.45 -6.23 21.63
N ASP A 293 6.40 -5.48 22.73
CA ASP A 293 6.29 -6.02 24.09
C ASP A 293 7.34 -7.09 24.43
N GLY A 294 8.59 -6.87 23.98
CA GLY A 294 9.70 -7.79 24.23
C GLY A 294 9.73 -9.02 23.31
N ARG A 295 8.73 -9.19 22.44
CA ARG A 295 8.71 -10.23 21.43
C ARG A 295 9.23 -9.69 20.11
N GLN A 296 10.15 -10.40 19.47
CA GLN A 296 10.61 -10.06 18.13
C GLN A 296 9.47 -10.21 17.12
N ILE A 297 9.31 -9.21 16.26
CA ILE A 297 8.37 -9.23 15.13
C ILE A 297 9.11 -9.09 13.81
N SER A 298 8.49 -9.55 12.73
CA SER A 298 8.94 -9.33 11.36
C SER A 298 7.76 -8.88 10.52
N LEU A 299 7.97 -7.87 9.67
CA LEU A 299 6.92 -7.28 8.88
C LEU A 299 6.71 -8.05 7.58
N ARG A 300 5.46 -8.38 7.31
CA ARG A 300 4.98 -8.98 6.06
C ARG A 300 3.98 -7.99 5.47
N GLY A 301 4.46 -7.10 4.62
CA GLY A 301 3.73 -5.90 4.24
C GLY A 301 3.24 -5.85 2.80
N THR A 302 2.29 -4.97 2.59
CA THR A 302 1.90 -4.43 1.28
C THR A 302 1.75 -2.93 1.36
N ILE A 303 1.73 -2.27 0.20
CA ILE A 303 1.59 -0.83 0.10
C ILE A 303 0.15 -0.49 -0.28
N ASP A 304 -0.37 0.64 0.25
CA ASP A 304 -1.63 1.26 -0.14
C ASP A 304 -1.35 2.65 -0.76
N CYS A 305 -1.59 2.78 -2.07
CA CYS A 305 -1.37 4.00 -2.83
C CYS A 305 -2.66 4.81 -3.04
N ALA A 306 -3.56 4.82 -2.07
CA ALA A 306 -4.79 5.62 -2.06
C ALA A 306 -5.70 5.39 -3.28
N GLN A 307 -5.84 4.16 -3.76
CA GLN A 307 -6.70 3.83 -4.91
C GLN A 307 -8.17 3.70 -4.48
N PHE A 308 -9.02 4.60 -4.96
CA PHE A 308 -10.46 4.64 -4.67
C PHE A 308 -11.26 4.73 -5.97
N PRO A 309 -11.47 3.62 -6.68
CA PRO A 309 -11.96 3.61 -8.06
C PRO A 309 -13.40 4.11 -8.23
N LEU A 310 -14.18 4.19 -7.16
CA LEU A 310 -15.55 4.70 -7.21
C LEU A 310 -15.63 6.21 -6.93
N THR A 311 -14.88 6.71 -5.95
CA THR A 311 -15.02 8.07 -5.41
C THR A 311 -13.90 9.01 -5.81
N GLY A 312 -12.66 8.48 -5.98
CA GLY A 312 -11.46 9.28 -6.14
C GLY A 312 -10.95 9.91 -4.84
N TYR A 313 -11.54 9.55 -3.69
CA TYR A 313 -11.12 9.97 -2.36
C TYR A 313 -11.29 8.84 -1.34
N PRO A 314 -10.61 8.90 -0.15
CA PRO A 314 -10.62 7.81 0.82
C PRO A 314 -12.02 7.48 1.34
N ALA A 315 -12.32 6.20 1.50
CA ALA A 315 -13.49 5.76 2.25
C ALA A 315 -13.42 6.28 3.70
N MET A 316 -14.54 6.79 4.21
CA MET A 316 -14.61 7.42 5.53
C MET A 316 -15.34 6.55 6.56
N ASP A 317 -15.73 5.34 6.19
CA ASP A 317 -16.38 4.36 7.05
C ASP A 317 -15.45 3.19 7.38
N LYS A 318 -15.59 2.66 8.61
CA LYS A 318 -14.73 1.58 9.10
C LYS A 318 -14.98 0.26 8.35
N ASP A 319 -16.19 -0.02 7.90
CA ASP A 319 -16.53 -1.31 7.27
C ASP A 319 -15.83 -1.46 5.91
N ALA A 320 -15.76 -0.39 5.14
CA ALA A 320 -14.97 -0.36 3.89
C ALA A 320 -13.48 -0.64 4.16
N TRP A 321 -12.94 -0.10 5.25
CA TRP A 321 -11.56 -0.35 5.65
C TRP A 321 -11.33 -1.74 6.23
N LEU A 322 -12.29 -2.31 6.97
CA LEU A 322 -12.24 -3.71 7.40
C LEU A 322 -12.17 -4.66 6.20
N GLN A 323 -12.93 -4.38 5.13
CA GLN A 323 -12.86 -5.14 3.89
C GLN A 323 -11.48 -4.97 3.22
N ARG A 324 -11.03 -3.73 3.02
CA ARG A 324 -9.77 -3.43 2.31
C ARG A 324 -8.55 -3.98 3.03
N LEU A 325 -8.39 -3.69 4.32
CA LEU A 325 -7.28 -4.14 5.14
C LEU A 325 -7.43 -5.64 5.51
N GLY A 326 -8.66 -6.12 5.65
CA GLY A 326 -8.98 -7.54 5.86
C GLY A 326 -8.45 -8.43 4.74
N THR A 327 -8.47 -7.95 3.49
CA THR A 327 -7.87 -8.66 2.35
C THR A 327 -6.36 -8.89 2.57
N ALA A 328 -5.61 -7.88 2.99
CA ALA A 328 -4.18 -8.05 3.30
C ALA A 328 -3.97 -9.10 4.42
N ARG A 329 -4.79 -9.03 5.46
CA ARG A 329 -4.77 -10.00 6.58
C ARG A 329 -5.09 -11.41 6.11
N GLU A 330 -6.08 -11.57 5.23
CA GLU A 330 -6.47 -12.85 4.64
C GLU A 330 -5.31 -13.47 3.85
N TYR A 331 -4.51 -12.67 3.16
CA TYR A 331 -3.30 -13.10 2.45
C TYR A 331 -2.08 -13.36 3.37
N GLY A 332 -2.24 -13.26 4.70
CA GLY A 332 -1.18 -13.56 5.69
C GLY A 332 -0.26 -12.40 6.02
N LEU A 333 -0.57 -11.21 5.51
CA LEU A 333 0.19 -10.01 5.78
C LEU A 333 -0.19 -9.42 7.15
N ASN A 334 0.76 -8.76 7.81
CA ASN A 334 0.55 -8.12 9.10
C ASN A 334 0.87 -6.62 9.08
N HIS A 335 1.28 -6.09 7.92
CA HIS A 335 1.72 -4.71 7.79
C HIS A 335 1.15 -4.07 6.53
N VAL A 336 0.75 -2.78 6.66
CA VAL A 336 0.36 -1.94 5.53
C VAL A 336 1.06 -0.61 5.62
N ARG A 337 1.78 -0.24 4.55
CA ARG A 337 2.37 1.08 4.38
C ARG A 337 1.47 1.95 3.52
N PHE A 338 1.11 3.11 4.02
CA PHE A 338 0.37 4.12 3.27
C PHE A 338 1.36 5.02 2.52
N HIS A 339 1.53 4.72 1.25
CA HIS A 339 2.55 5.29 0.38
C HIS A 339 2.27 6.76 0.04
N ALA A 340 3.11 7.66 0.57
CA ALA A 340 3.01 9.11 0.45
C ALA A 340 1.61 9.68 0.80
N TRP A 341 0.96 9.14 1.84
CA TRP A 341 -0.27 9.69 2.38
C TRP A 341 -0.61 9.15 3.78
N CYS A 342 -1.53 9.84 4.46
CA CYS A 342 -2.07 9.40 5.75
C CYS A 342 -3.56 9.07 5.59
N PRO A 343 -4.03 7.88 5.98
CA PRO A 343 -5.43 7.49 5.84
C PRO A 343 -6.33 8.19 6.88
N PRO A 344 -7.67 8.12 6.76
CA PRO A 344 -8.60 8.62 7.76
C PRO A 344 -8.64 7.72 9.01
N GLU A 345 -9.22 8.24 10.11
CA GLU A 345 -9.40 7.53 11.38
C GLU A 345 -10.05 6.16 11.22
N ALA A 346 -10.98 6.02 10.27
CA ALA A 346 -11.64 4.76 9.96
C ALA A 346 -10.67 3.62 9.58
N ALA A 347 -9.57 3.95 8.90
CA ALA A 347 -8.53 2.98 8.54
C ALA A 347 -7.74 2.51 9.78
N PHE A 348 -7.38 3.44 10.66
CA PHE A 348 -6.70 3.11 11.91
C PHE A 348 -7.60 2.24 12.81
N ALA A 349 -8.88 2.61 12.94
CA ALA A 349 -9.85 1.84 13.73
C ALA A 349 -10.06 0.42 13.19
N ALA A 350 -10.03 0.25 11.88
CA ALA A 350 -10.09 -1.08 11.25
C ALA A 350 -8.80 -1.88 11.47
N ALA A 351 -7.64 -1.25 11.34
CA ALA A 351 -6.35 -1.88 11.58
C ALA A 351 -6.17 -2.29 13.06
N ASP A 352 -6.64 -1.47 13.99
CA ASP A 352 -6.65 -1.77 15.43
C ASP A 352 -7.43 -3.07 15.72
N GLU A 353 -8.57 -3.26 15.05
CA GLU A 353 -9.42 -4.44 15.20
C GLU A 353 -8.82 -5.68 14.53
N LEU A 354 -8.17 -5.49 13.36
CA LEU A 354 -7.55 -6.57 12.60
C LEU A 354 -6.17 -7.00 13.14
N GLY A 355 -5.56 -6.20 14.00
CA GLY A 355 -4.19 -6.44 14.46
C GLY A 355 -3.12 -6.17 13.40
N LEU A 356 -3.35 -5.18 12.51
CA LEU A 356 -2.41 -4.80 11.47
C LEU A 356 -1.48 -3.67 11.94
N TYR A 357 -0.22 -3.79 11.61
CA TYR A 357 0.81 -2.77 11.85
C TYR A 357 0.79 -1.76 10.72
N LEU A 358 0.66 -0.48 11.02
CA LEU A 358 0.61 0.57 10.01
C LEU A 358 1.90 1.38 9.99
N SER A 359 2.42 1.57 8.77
CA SER A 359 3.40 2.60 8.43
C SER A 359 2.66 3.75 7.73
N VAL A 360 2.68 4.92 8.35
CA VAL A 360 1.99 6.11 7.84
C VAL A 360 3.02 7.10 7.35
N GLU A 361 2.80 7.62 6.16
CA GLU A 361 3.64 8.64 5.57
C GLU A 361 2.95 10.00 5.54
N MET A 362 3.72 11.07 5.64
CA MET A 362 3.23 12.37 5.23
C MET A 362 2.90 12.37 3.73
N PRO A 363 1.97 13.22 3.29
CA PRO A 363 1.59 13.32 1.87
C PRO A 363 2.68 14.03 1.06
N LEU A 364 3.90 13.45 1.05
CA LEU A 364 5.07 14.00 0.39
C LEU A 364 5.76 12.97 -0.49
N TRP A 365 6.06 13.38 -1.71
CA TRP A 365 6.95 12.71 -2.64
C TRP A 365 7.68 13.75 -3.48
N LEU A 366 8.73 14.31 -2.92
CA LEU A 366 9.47 15.45 -3.47
C LEU A 366 10.84 14.98 -3.98
N ASN A 367 10.96 14.86 -5.31
CA ASN A 367 12.11 14.22 -5.93
C ASN A 367 12.29 14.76 -7.37
N ARG A 368 13.33 15.56 -7.58
CA ARG A 368 13.61 16.18 -8.89
C ARG A 368 13.84 15.17 -10.00
N ASP A 369 14.31 13.97 -9.70
CA ASP A 369 14.53 12.91 -10.68
C ASP A 369 13.24 12.44 -11.35
N ILE A 370 12.10 12.66 -10.68
CA ILE A 370 10.77 12.40 -11.23
C ILE A 370 10.01 13.69 -11.63
N HIS A 371 10.75 14.79 -11.83
CA HIS A 371 10.24 16.07 -12.31
C HIS A 371 9.26 16.81 -11.37
N VAL A 372 9.37 16.60 -10.08
CA VAL A 372 8.67 17.37 -9.04
C VAL A 372 9.67 18.15 -8.17
N PRO A 373 9.23 19.11 -7.35
CA PRO A 373 10.12 19.85 -6.45
C PRO A 373 10.89 18.93 -5.49
N GLU A 374 11.98 19.43 -4.92
CA GLU A 374 12.72 18.78 -3.82
C GLU A 374 12.36 19.39 -2.47
N VAL A 375 12.65 18.66 -1.40
CA VAL A 375 12.46 19.16 -0.03
C VAL A 375 13.30 20.42 0.16
N GLY A 376 12.65 21.51 0.60
CA GLY A 376 13.30 22.80 0.85
C GLY A 376 13.27 23.78 -0.32
N ASP A 377 12.82 23.39 -1.52
CA ASP A 377 12.69 24.29 -2.67
C ASP A 377 11.71 25.46 -2.39
N ASP A 378 10.65 25.23 -1.59
CA ASP A 378 9.73 26.26 -1.15
C ASP A 378 9.97 26.61 0.33
N PRO A 379 10.15 27.90 0.68
CA PRO A 379 10.29 28.31 2.09
C PRO A 379 9.11 27.92 2.98
N ALA A 380 7.92 27.73 2.42
CA ALA A 380 6.73 27.29 3.15
C ALA A 380 6.81 25.83 3.60
N HIS A 381 7.64 25.00 2.96
CA HIS A 381 7.78 23.58 3.26
C HIS A 381 8.04 23.32 4.75
N ARG A 382 8.99 24.06 5.37
CA ARG A 382 9.33 23.87 6.78
C ARG A 382 8.14 23.96 7.71
N SER A 383 7.34 25.03 7.60
CA SER A 383 6.21 25.24 8.50
C SER A 383 5.07 24.26 8.25
N TYR A 384 4.81 23.96 6.98
CA TYR A 384 3.77 23.01 6.59
C TYR A 384 4.13 21.58 7.01
N PHE A 385 5.32 21.09 6.68
CA PHE A 385 5.71 19.71 6.99
C PHE A 385 5.71 19.45 8.50
N LEU A 386 6.25 20.40 9.28
CA LEU A 386 6.21 20.29 10.73
C LEU A 386 4.78 20.27 11.26
N GLN A 387 3.91 21.15 10.77
CA GLN A 387 2.52 21.21 11.19
C GLN A 387 1.78 19.92 10.82
N GLU A 388 1.90 19.45 9.58
CA GLU A 388 1.25 18.22 9.10
C GLU A 388 1.67 17.01 9.93
N ALA A 389 2.98 16.82 10.15
CA ALA A 389 3.51 15.70 10.95
C ALA A 389 3.01 15.72 12.40
N LEU A 390 3.00 16.90 13.03
CA LEU A 390 2.48 17.08 14.39
C LEU A 390 0.98 16.81 14.47
N THR A 391 0.23 17.22 13.45
CA THR A 391 -1.22 17.04 13.40
C THR A 391 -1.59 15.58 13.20
N ILE A 392 -0.90 14.85 12.30
CA ILE A 392 -1.03 13.38 12.14
C ILE A 392 -0.80 12.68 13.48
N SER A 393 0.30 13.02 14.15
CA SER A 393 0.67 12.38 15.42
C SER A 393 -0.35 12.64 16.53
N ARG A 394 -0.96 13.82 16.59
CA ARG A 394 -2.01 14.17 17.57
C ARG A 394 -3.34 13.51 17.25
N ALA A 395 -3.74 13.56 15.98
CA ALA A 395 -5.04 13.03 15.56
C ALA A 395 -5.13 11.52 15.74
N TYR A 396 -4.07 10.80 15.35
CA TYR A 396 -4.09 9.33 15.26
C TYR A 396 -3.16 8.63 16.26
N GLY A 397 -2.52 9.36 17.14
CA GLY A 397 -1.49 8.84 18.05
C GLY A 397 -1.96 7.77 19.04
N ASN A 398 -3.25 7.71 19.37
CA ASN A 398 -3.80 6.73 20.31
C ASN A 398 -4.07 5.36 19.69
N HIS A 399 -4.05 5.23 18.36
CA HIS A 399 -4.26 3.96 17.67
C HIS A 399 -3.08 3.02 17.88
N PRO A 400 -3.27 1.82 18.44
CA PRO A 400 -2.19 0.86 18.64
C PRO A 400 -1.58 0.35 17.33
N SER A 401 -2.34 0.32 16.24
CA SER A 401 -1.87 -0.07 14.91
C SER A 401 -0.83 0.89 14.32
N PHE A 402 -0.82 2.17 14.69
CA PHE A 402 0.12 3.17 14.20
C PHE A 402 1.51 2.98 14.82
N LEU A 403 2.34 2.12 14.24
CA LEU A 403 3.66 1.74 14.77
C LEU A 403 4.84 2.43 14.08
N PHE A 404 4.70 2.84 12.82
CA PHE A 404 5.78 3.38 12.00
C PHE A 404 5.39 4.69 11.35
N PHE A 405 6.33 5.63 11.27
CA PHE A 405 6.13 6.93 10.64
C PHE A 405 7.30 7.27 9.72
N SER A 406 6.98 7.85 8.54
CA SER A 406 7.94 8.37 7.59
C SER A 406 7.50 9.76 7.09
N ASN A 407 8.46 10.63 6.72
CA ASN A 407 8.12 11.93 6.13
C ASN A 407 7.66 11.82 4.66
N GLY A 408 7.49 10.64 4.12
CA GLY A 408 6.99 10.41 2.77
C GLY A 408 7.84 9.46 1.94
N ASN A 409 7.53 9.36 0.65
CA ASN A 409 8.17 8.43 -0.28
C ASN A 409 9.27 9.11 -1.07
N GLU A 410 10.43 8.46 -1.16
CA GLU A 410 11.54 8.80 -2.06
C GLU A 410 11.90 10.30 -2.09
N ASN A 411 11.80 10.98 -0.95
CA ASN A 411 12.11 12.40 -0.89
C ASN A 411 13.62 12.66 -1.07
N LEU A 412 13.94 13.63 -1.90
CA LEU A 412 15.28 14.19 -2.08
C LEU A 412 15.31 15.68 -1.74
N GLY A 413 16.49 16.25 -1.54
CA GLY A 413 16.71 17.66 -1.25
C GLY A 413 17.26 17.90 0.15
N ASP A 414 16.66 18.78 0.93
CA ASP A 414 17.14 19.16 2.27
C ASP A 414 16.84 18.11 3.34
N PHE A 415 17.69 17.11 3.47
CA PHE A 415 17.56 16.09 4.52
C PHE A 415 17.66 16.68 5.94
N SER A 416 18.32 17.84 6.14
CA SER A 416 18.36 18.47 7.46
C SER A 416 16.98 18.94 7.91
N LEU A 417 16.12 19.36 6.98
CA LEU A 417 14.73 19.69 7.26
C LEU A 417 13.94 18.46 7.64
N LEU A 418 14.10 17.33 6.93
CA LEU A 418 13.44 16.08 7.27
C LEU A 418 13.88 15.56 8.65
N GLU A 419 15.18 15.68 8.97
CA GLU A 419 15.72 15.32 10.29
C GLU A 419 15.09 16.17 11.40
N GLU A 420 15.00 17.48 11.23
CA GLU A 420 14.36 18.41 12.20
C GLU A 420 12.91 18.00 12.48
N ILE A 421 12.13 17.72 11.42
CA ILE A 421 10.73 17.31 11.53
C ILE A 421 10.62 15.99 12.28
N THR A 422 11.39 14.98 11.85
CA THR A 422 11.41 13.65 12.49
C THR A 422 11.77 13.76 13.98
N ALA A 423 12.82 14.51 14.32
CA ALA A 423 13.24 14.71 15.70
C ALA A 423 12.16 15.44 16.53
N ALA A 424 11.50 16.45 15.96
CA ALA A 424 10.42 17.18 16.64
C ALA A 424 9.21 16.29 16.92
N VAL A 425 8.78 15.48 15.97
CA VAL A 425 7.64 14.57 16.15
C VAL A 425 7.98 13.46 17.15
N LYS A 426 9.16 12.86 17.02
CA LYS A 426 9.65 11.81 17.92
C LYS A 426 9.76 12.28 19.38
N ALA A 427 10.14 13.54 19.59
CA ALA A 427 10.22 14.12 20.93
C ALA A 427 8.84 14.24 21.63
N ILE A 428 7.76 14.45 20.89
CA ILE A 428 6.41 14.56 21.46
C ILE A 428 5.66 13.24 21.46
N ASP A 429 6.00 12.33 20.56
CA ASP A 429 5.33 11.03 20.42
C ASP A 429 6.32 9.86 20.30
N PRO A 430 6.78 9.31 21.41
CA PRO A 430 7.72 8.18 21.44
C PRO A 430 7.03 6.81 21.27
N ARG A 431 5.75 6.77 20.93
CA ARG A 431 4.95 5.52 20.85
C ARG A 431 5.23 4.70 19.59
N ARG A 432 6.07 5.16 18.66
CA ARG A 432 6.33 4.55 17.35
C ARG A 432 7.78 4.68 16.92
N LEU A 433 8.12 4.04 15.83
CA LEU A 433 9.42 4.10 15.18
C LEU A 433 9.39 5.03 13.97
N TYR A 434 10.51 5.66 13.68
CA TYR A 434 10.65 6.73 12.70
C TYR A 434 11.76 6.46 11.69
N THR A 435 11.49 6.78 10.41
CA THR A 435 12.49 6.91 9.35
C THR A 435 12.32 8.26 8.63
N LEU A 436 13.37 8.75 7.97
CA LEU A 436 13.29 10.03 7.25
C LEU A 436 12.39 9.95 6.03
N THR A 437 12.57 8.92 5.24
CA THR A 437 11.80 8.69 4.02
C THR A 437 11.93 7.22 3.63
N SER A 438 10.88 6.62 3.11
CA SER A 438 10.97 5.31 2.47
C SER A 438 11.67 5.46 1.13
N ASN A 439 12.70 4.58 0.76
CA ASN A 439 13.61 5.19 -0.13
C ASN A 439 14.58 4.33 -0.90
N PHE A 440 15.35 5.07 -1.69
CA PHE A 440 16.56 4.75 -2.41
C PHE A 440 17.75 4.42 -1.49
N ASP A 441 18.67 5.36 -1.43
CA ASP A 441 19.98 5.23 -0.79
C ASP A 441 20.36 6.61 -0.25
N HIS A 442 20.01 6.90 0.98
CA HIS A 442 20.46 8.07 1.70
C HIS A 442 21.33 7.65 2.91
N PRO A 443 22.24 8.47 3.36
CA PRO A 443 22.95 8.20 4.59
C PRO A 443 21.98 8.08 5.77
N LEU A 444 22.08 6.98 6.54
CA LEU A 444 21.29 6.79 7.75
C LEU A 444 21.63 7.89 8.75
N LEU A 445 20.60 8.63 9.21
CA LEU A 445 20.76 9.70 10.19
C LEU A 445 20.40 9.25 11.61
N PRO A 446 20.96 9.89 12.66
CA PRO A 446 20.78 9.45 14.05
C PRO A 446 19.34 9.45 14.57
N CYS A 447 18.43 10.18 13.94
CA CYS A 447 17.02 10.22 14.32
C CYS A 447 16.23 9.01 13.84
N GLU A 448 16.77 8.21 12.92
CA GLU A 448 16.10 7.05 12.32
C GLU A 448 16.20 5.81 13.19
N ASP A 449 15.08 5.13 13.36
CA ASP A 449 14.99 3.86 14.10
C ASP A 449 15.09 2.63 13.18
N TYR A 450 14.81 2.79 11.89
CA TYR A 450 14.85 1.72 10.88
C TYR A 450 15.08 2.29 9.48
N LEU A 451 15.42 1.41 8.55
CA LEU A 451 15.58 1.72 7.14
C LEU A 451 14.58 0.91 6.31
N CYS A 452 13.80 1.58 5.47
CA CYS A 452 12.95 0.97 4.44
C CYS A 452 13.51 1.36 3.08
N ALA A 453 14.24 0.44 2.41
CA ALA A 453 15.00 0.77 1.21
C ALA A 453 15.15 -0.44 0.28
N PHE A 454 15.59 -0.23 -0.96
CA PHE A 454 15.98 -1.32 -1.85
C PHE A 454 17.52 -1.55 -1.91
N LEU A 455 18.29 -0.66 -1.33
CA LEU A 455 19.70 -0.86 -1.01
C LEU A 455 19.94 -0.51 0.46
N ALA A 456 20.67 -1.35 1.19
CA ALA A 456 21.10 -1.09 2.55
C ALA A 456 22.61 -1.33 2.66
N ALA A 457 23.36 -0.32 3.13
CA ALA A 457 24.82 -0.33 3.15
C ALA A 457 25.46 -0.70 1.79
N GLY A 458 24.81 -0.32 0.67
CA GLY A 458 25.26 -0.64 -0.69
C GLY A 458 24.89 -2.05 -1.17
N HIS A 459 24.22 -2.86 -0.35
CA HIS A 459 23.77 -4.21 -0.71
C HIS A 459 22.29 -4.21 -1.12
N PRO A 460 21.90 -4.94 -2.20
CA PRO A 460 20.50 -5.05 -2.58
C PRO A 460 19.70 -5.84 -1.54
N VAL A 461 18.46 -5.39 -1.30
CA VAL A 461 17.50 -6.04 -0.42
C VAL A 461 16.20 -6.40 -1.12
N ARG A 462 16.23 -6.51 -2.45
CA ARG A 462 15.16 -7.07 -3.29
C ARG A 462 15.74 -7.74 -4.54
N ILE A 463 15.02 -8.71 -5.09
CA ILE A 463 15.51 -9.57 -6.18
C ILE A 463 15.77 -8.81 -7.48
N GLN A 464 15.06 -7.73 -7.77
CA GLN A 464 15.24 -6.96 -9.01
C GLN A 464 16.70 -6.57 -9.30
N HIS A 465 17.52 -6.48 -8.28
CA HIS A 465 18.95 -6.20 -8.40
C HIS A 465 19.86 -7.44 -8.38
N CYS A 466 19.27 -8.65 -8.28
CA CYS A 466 20.01 -9.93 -8.21
C CYS A 466 19.26 -11.08 -8.91
N GLN A 467 18.57 -10.80 -10.00
CA GLN A 467 17.72 -11.75 -10.73
C GLN A 467 18.46 -13.03 -11.14
N ASP A 468 19.70 -12.93 -11.62
CA ASP A 468 20.46 -14.09 -12.07
C ASP A 468 20.73 -15.07 -10.93
N ARG A 469 21.11 -14.56 -9.76
CA ARG A 469 21.32 -15.40 -8.56
C ARG A 469 20.04 -16.09 -8.10
N ALA A 470 18.91 -15.38 -8.14
CA ALA A 470 17.60 -15.91 -7.76
C ALA A 470 17.11 -17.02 -8.73
N ALA A 471 17.52 -16.97 -9.99
CA ALA A 471 17.11 -17.96 -10.97
C ALA A 471 17.86 -19.30 -10.85
N GLU A 472 19.12 -19.28 -10.42
CA GLU A 472 19.94 -20.49 -10.28
C GLU A 472 19.47 -21.40 -9.14
N ASN A 473 19.05 -20.81 -8.05
CA ASN A 473 18.70 -21.54 -6.83
C ASN A 473 17.72 -20.78 -5.95
N THR A 474 17.25 -21.42 -4.89
CA THR A 474 16.38 -20.85 -3.86
C THR A 474 17.16 -20.46 -2.60
N ALA A 475 18.43 -20.06 -2.71
CA ALA A 475 19.29 -19.81 -1.56
C ALA A 475 19.56 -18.30 -1.32
N LEU A 476 19.06 -17.42 -2.19
CA LEU A 476 19.26 -15.97 -2.06
C LEU A 476 18.74 -15.48 -0.72
N ASP A 477 19.53 -14.67 -0.05
CA ASP A 477 19.17 -13.89 1.14
C ASP A 477 19.92 -12.54 1.13
N TYR A 478 19.61 -11.68 2.10
CA TYR A 478 20.15 -10.33 2.25
C TYR A 478 21.03 -10.19 3.50
N ALA A 479 21.74 -11.26 3.87
CA ALA A 479 22.55 -11.30 5.10
C ALA A 479 23.61 -10.20 5.16
N ASP A 480 24.26 -9.87 4.02
CA ASP A 480 25.28 -8.81 3.94
C ASP A 480 24.68 -7.43 4.27
N ALA A 481 23.48 -7.12 3.74
CA ALA A 481 22.77 -5.88 4.02
C ALA A 481 22.46 -5.73 5.53
N VAL A 482 22.02 -6.81 6.18
CA VAL A 482 21.74 -6.82 7.63
C VAL A 482 23.03 -6.68 8.44
N ALA A 483 24.11 -7.35 8.03
CA ALA A 483 25.38 -7.31 8.75
C ALA A 483 25.94 -5.89 8.81
N ASP A 484 25.89 -5.18 7.70
CA ASP A 484 26.54 -3.85 7.54
C ASP A 484 25.63 -2.68 7.94
N THR A 485 24.32 -2.89 8.12
CA THR A 485 23.38 -1.83 8.54
C THR A 485 23.17 -1.84 10.05
N PRO A 486 23.22 -0.71 10.76
CA PRO A 486 23.13 -0.67 12.23
C PRO A 486 21.70 -0.67 12.79
N VAL A 487 20.67 -0.58 11.94
CA VAL A 487 19.24 -0.57 12.29
C VAL A 487 18.49 -1.68 11.58
N PRO A 488 17.24 -2.02 11.96
CA PRO A 488 16.39 -2.94 11.19
C PRO A 488 16.22 -2.48 9.74
N VAL A 489 16.27 -3.42 8.80
CA VAL A 489 16.09 -3.18 7.37
C VAL A 489 14.80 -3.84 6.90
N ILE A 490 13.98 -3.10 6.16
CA ILE A 490 12.79 -3.57 5.47
C ILE A 490 13.04 -3.49 3.97
N SER A 491 12.75 -4.57 3.23
CA SER A 491 12.74 -4.54 1.76
C SER A 491 11.64 -3.60 1.26
N PHE A 492 12.05 -2.54 0.58
CA PHE A 492 11.19 -1.54 0.00
C PHE A 492 10.64 -2.00 -1.35
N GLU A 493 9.31 -1.95 -1.53
CA GLU A 493 8.64 -2.11 -2.82
C GLU A 493 9.04 -3.36 -3.62
N VAL A 494 9.00 -4.53 -2.99
CA VAL A 494 9.34 -5.77 -3.67
C VAL A 494 8.28 -6.15 -4.72
N GLY A 495 8.71 -6.81 -5.78
CA GLY A 495 7.85 -7.27 -6.87
C GLY A 495 7.85 -6.32 -8.06
N GLN A 496 6.78 -5.53 -8.25
CA GLN A 496 6.60 -4.62 -9.38
C GLN A 496 6.62 -5.34 -10.76
N TYR A 497 6.19 -6.60 -10.79
CA TYR A 497 6.09 -7.41 -12.00
C TYR A 497 4.76 -7.15 -12.71
N CYS A 498 4.81 -6.57 -13.90
CA CYS A 498 3.60 -6.21 -14.66
C CYS A 498 2.79 -7.47 -15.03
N VAL A 499 1.54 -7.50 -14.60
CA VAL A 499 0.53 -8.47 -15.02
C VAL A 499 -0.33 -7.83 -16.11
N TYR A 500 -0.72 -8.58 -17.14
CA TYR A 500 -1.55 -8.03 -18.21
C TYR A 500 -2.85 -7.45 -17.62
N PRO A 501 -3.24 -6.19 -18.00
CA PRO A 501 -4.37 -5.50 -17.36
C PRO A 501 -5.70 -6.22 -17.56
N ASP A 502 -6.47 -6.37 -16.48
CA ASP A 502 -7.85 -6.83 -16.54
C ASP A 502 -8.79 -5.66 -16.89
N THR A 503 -9.18 -5.59 -18.15
CA THR A 503 -10.08 -4.54 -18.64
C THR A 503 -11.57 -4.86 -18.42
N ASP A 504 -11.92 -6.01 -17.88
CA ASP A 504 -13.31 -6.37 -17.56
C ASP A 504 -13.82 -5.57 -16.36
N CYS A 505 -12.91 -5.12 -15.47
CA CYS A 505 -13.22 -4.25 -14.32
C CYS A 505 -13.76 -2.86 -14.69
N ILE A 506 -13.66 -2.43 -15.96
CA ILE A 506 -14.21 -1.14 -16.44
C ILE A 506 -15.71 -1.01 -16.11
N ALA A 507 -16.46 -2.10 -16.19
CA ALA A 507 -17.89 -2.09 -15.92
C ALA A 507 -18.26 -1.74 -14.47
N ASP A 508 -17.34 -1.89 -13.53
CA ASP A 508 -17.53 -1.67 -12.09
C ASP A 508 -17.32 -0.22 -11.67
N TYR A 509 -16.75 0.62 -12.55
CA TYR A 509 -16.55 2.05 -12.30
C TYR A 509 -17.88 2.83 -12.42
N SER A 510 -18.75 2.65 -11.45
CA SER A 510 -20.13 3.22 -11.43
C SER A 510 -20.23 4.58 -10.76
N GLY A 511 -19.15 5.07 -10.11
CA GLY A 511 -19.13 6.31 -9.32
C GLY A 511 -18.57 7.54 -10.03
N ALA A 512 -17.89 8.41 -9.27
CA ALA A 512 -17.30 9.65 -9.73
C ALA A 512 -16.15 9.44 -10.74
N MET A 513 -15.45 8.31 -10.64
CA MET A 513 -14.31 8.02 -11.49
C MET A 513 -14.69 7.35 -12.80
N ARG A 514 -13.92 7.62 -13.85
CA ARG A 514 -13.96 6.92 -15.15
C ARG A 514 -12.58 6.36 -15.49
N PRO A 515 -12.45 5.05 -15.76
CA PRO A 515 -11.17 4.39 -16.02
C PRO A 515 -10.74 4.57 -17.49
N ILE A 516 -10.51 5.81 -17.94
CA ILE A 516 -10.12 6.11 -19.34
C ILE A 516 -8.83 5.40 -19.73
N ASN A 517 -7.92 5.19 -18.78
CA ASN A 517 -6.69 4.44 -18.95
C ASN A 517 -6.97 2.96 -19.31
N PHE A 518 -7.86 2.27 -18.61
CA PHE A 518 -8.27 0.91 -18.98
C PHE A 518 -9.10 0.87 -20.27
N GLU A 519 -9.93 1.89 -20.53
CA GLU A 519 -10.63 2.03 -21.81
C GLU A 519 -9.63 2.15 -22.98
N ALA A 520 -8.54 2.91 -22.79
CA ALA A 520 -7.44 3.04 -23.75
C ALA A 520 -6.70 1.70 -23.95
N VAL A 521 -6.35 0.99 -22.87
CA VAL A 521 -5.73 -0.35 -22.93
C VAL A 521 -6.63 -1.33 -23.71
N ARG A 522 -7.93 -1.35 -23.41
CA ARG A 522 -8.90 -2.20 -24.14
C ARG A 522 -8.93 -1.87 -25.62
N LYS A 523 -8.93 -0.58 -25.97
CA LYS A 523 -8.89 -0.12 -27.36
C LYS A 523 -7.61 -0.57 -28.07
N LEU A 524 -6.45 -0.42 -27.43
CA LEU A 524 -5.16 -0.90 -27.97
C LEU A 524 -5.20 -2.42 -28.22
N ALA A 525 -5.70 -3.19 -27.27
CA ALA A 525 -5.84 -4.64 -27.40
C ALA A 525 -6.79 -5.04 -28.55
N GLN A 526 -7.88 -4.31 -28.76
CA GLN A 526 -8.82 -4.53 -29.86
C GLN A 526 -8.17 -4.20 -31.21
N GLN A 527 -7.46 -3.09 -31.32
CA GLN A 527 -6.75 -2.68 -32.54
C GLN A 527 -5.66 -3.69 -32.93
N SER A 528 -4.96 -4.23 -31.94
CA SER A 528 -3.95 -5.27 -32.13
C SER A 528 -4.54 -6.67 -32.37
N GLY A 529 -5.87 -6.84 -32.17
CA GLY A 529 -6.56 -8.12 -32.35
C GLY A 529 -6.25 -9.15 -31.27
N VAL A 530 -5.80 -8.73 -30.08
CA VAL A 530 -5.44 -9.61 -28.95
C VAL A 530 -6.45 -9.59 -27.80
N HIS A 531 -7.47 -8.74 -27.89
CA HIS A 531 -8.47 -8.57 -26.83
C HIS A 531 -9.12 -9.87 -26.37
N GLU A 532 -9.41 -10.79 -27.29
CA GLU A 532 -10.03 -12.08 -26.97
C GLU A 532 -9.11 -13.01 -26.17
N LYS A 533 -7.79 -12.76 -26.19
CA LYS A 533 -6.80 -13.54 -25.44
C LYS A 533 -6.52 -12.97 -24.04
N ARG A 534 -7.15 -11.84 -23.66
CA ARG A 534 -6.82 -11.10 -22.43
C ARG A 534 -6.77 -11.98 -21.17
N GLN A 535 -7.76 -12.87 -20.98
CA GLN A 535 -7.80 -13.75 -19.81
C GLN A 535 -6.61 -14.74 -19.80
N ALA A 536 -6.26 -15.31 -20.96
CA ALA A 536 -5.09 -16.17 -21.06
C ALA A 536 -3.78 -15.39 -20.78
N TYR A 537 -3.71 -14.14 -21.21
CA TYR A 537 -2.57 -13.26 -20.93
C TYR A 537 -2.48 -12.88 -19.46
N ILE A 538 -3.61 -12.58 -18.78
CA ILE A 538 -3.66 -12.35 -17.34
C ILE A 538 -3.13 -13.58 -16.59
N HIS A 539 -3.61 -14.77 -16.94
CA HIS A 539 -3.15 -16.00 -16.30
C HIS A 539 -1.68 -16.30 -16.58
N ALA A 540 -1.18 -16.10 -17.79
CA ALA A 540 0.22 -16.36 -18.12
C ALA A 540 1.16 -15.40 -17.39
N SER A 541 0.92 -14.09 -17.48
CA SER A 541 1.72 -13.06 -16.81
C SER A 541 1.60 -13.15 -15.28
N GLY A 542 0.38 -13.35 -14.77
CA GLY A 542 0.12 -13.47 -13.34
C GLY A 542 0.76 -14.68 -12.69
N ASN A 543 0.73 -15.86 -13.35
CA ASN A 543 1.42 -17.05 -12.83
C ASN A 543 2.94 -16.88 -12.77
N LEU A 544 3.53 -16.16 -13.72
CA LEU A 544 4.95 -15.82 -13.69
C LEU A 544 5.23 -14.81 -12.57
N ALA A 545 4.46 -13.73 -12.49
CA ALA A 545 4.58 -12.73 -11.43
C ALA A 545 4.46 -13.36 -10.03
N ALA A 546 3.51 -14.28 -9.81
CA ALA A 546 3.34 -14.97 -8.54
C ALA A 546 4.57 -15.80 -8.13
N LYS A 547 5.26 -16.43 -9.08
CA LYS A 547 6.51 -17.16 -8.80
C LYS A 547 7.65 -16.24 -8.41
N LEU A 548 7.74 -15.09 -9.09
CA LEU A 548 8.75 -14.09 -8.79
C LEU A 548 8.47 -13.41 -7.44
N TYR A 549 7.20 -13.09 -7.12
CA TYR A 549 6.79 -12.63 -5.79
C TYR A 549 7.15 -13.63 -4.69
N LYS A 550 6.88 -14.92 -4.94
CA LYS A 550 7.25 -15.97 -3.97
C LYS A 550 8.75 -15.96 -3.67
N GLU A 551 9.59 -15.82 -4.69
CA GLU A 551 11.04 -15.82 -4.50
C GLU A 551 11.52 -14.55 -3.77
N ASP A 552 10.97 -13.36 -4.11
CA ASP A 552 11.25 -12.11 -3.40
C ASP A 552 10.91 -12.20 -1.92
N ILE A 553 9.70 -12.68 -1.61
CA ILE A 553 9.24 -12.87 -0.24
C ILE A 553 10.15 -13.86 0.48
N GLU A 554 10.40 -15.02 -0.11
CA GLU A 554 11.22 -16.06 0.53
C GLU A 554 12.68 -15.61 0.73
N ALA A 555 13.24 -14.77 -0.14
CA ALA A 555 14.58 -14.21 0.08
C ALA A 555 14.60 -13.35 1.36
N ALA A 556 13.58 -12.54 1.59
CA ALA A 556 13.42 -11.80 2.84
C ALA A 556 13.24 -12.73 4.05
N LEU A 557 12.37 -13.77 3.93
CA LEU A 557 12.12 -14.72 5.02
C LEU A 557 13.33 -15.61 5.35
N ARG A 558 14.19 -15.89 4.36
CA ARG A 558 15.47 -16.63 4.54
C ARG A 558 16.52 -15.78 5.24
N THR A 559 16.39 -14.47 5.20
CA THR A 559 17.35 -13.55 5.80
C THR A 559 17.15 -13.48 7.30
N ARG A 560 18.11 -13.98 8.04
CA ARG A 560 18.07 -13.93 9.50
C ARG A 560 18.11 -12.49 9.99
N ASP A 561 17.31 -12.19 11.00
CA ASP A 561 17.28 -10.89 11.67
C ASP A 561 16.83 -9.72 10.77
N PHE A 562 16.15 -10.02 9.66
CA PHE A 562 15.60 -9.04 8.73
C PHE A 562 14.31 -8.42 9.26
N GLY A 563 14.12 -7.11 9.06
CA GLY A 563 12.95 -6.38 9.54
C GLY A 563 11.66 -6.78 8.83
N GLY A 564 11.75 -7.17 7.57
CA GLY A 564 10.58 -7.61 6.78
C GLY A 564 10.59 -7.12 5.34
N PHE A 565 9.45 -7.22 4.68
CA PHE A 565 9.26 -6.82 3.29
C PHE A 565 7.95 -6.04 3.11
N GLU A 566 7.87 -5.23 2.06
CA GLU A 566 6.67 -4.52 1.59
C GLU A 566 6.46 -4.77 0.10
N LEU A 567 5.34 -5.40 -0.26
CA LEU A 567 4.96 -5.61 -1.66
C LEU A 567 4.46 -4.31 -2.29
N LEU A 568 4.87 -4.01 -3.47
CA LEU A 568 4.24 -3.00 -4.32
C LEU A 568 3.61 -3.66 -5.56
N SER A 569 2.35 -4.01 -5.48
CA SER A 569 1.50 -4.16 -4.32
C SER A 569 0.68 -5.45 -4.43
N LEU A 570 -0.11 -5.79 -3.41
CA LEU A 570 -1.05 -6.92 -3.48
C LEU A 570 -2.17 -6.66 -4.51
N THR A 571 -2.63 -5.40 -4.65
CA THR A 571 -3.64 -4.94 -5.59
C THR A 571 -3.02 -4.13 -6.74
N ASP A 572 -3.70 -4.06 -7.87
CA ASP A 572 -3.28 -3.20 -8.97
C ASP A 572 -3.21 -1.72 -8.55
N TYR A 573 -2.22 -1.04 -9.09
CA TYR A 573 -2.10 0.41 -9.00
C TYR A 573 -2.43 1.02 -10.36
N THR A 574 -3.54 1.76 -10.44
CA THR A 574 -4.04 2.30 -11.71
C THR A 574 -3.50 3.69 -12.04
N GLY A 575 -2.77 4.30 -11.13
CA GLY A 575 -1.98 5.52 -11.32
C GLY A 575 -0.64 5.25 -12.00
N GLN A 576 0.19 6.29 -12.09
CA GLN A 576 1.53 6.25 -12.68
C GLN A 576 1.57 5.49 -14.01
N LYS A 577 0.68 5.88 -14.92
CA LYS A 577 0.54 5.31 -16.27
C LYS A 577 0.16 3.82 -16.26
N THR A 578 -0.77 3.44 -15.36
CA THR A 578 -1.42 2.12 -15.33
C THR A 578 -0.45 1.00 -14.97
N ALA A 579 -0.04 0.94 -13.70
CA ALA A 579 0.85 -0.10 -13.18
C ALA A 579 0.07 -1.29 -12.61
N THR A 580 -0.24 -2.27 -13.45
CA THR A 580 -1.02 -3.45 -13.08
C THR A 580 -0.14 -4.58 -12.54
N VAL A 581 0.47 -4.37 -11.36
CA VAL A 581 1.41 -5.32 -10.73
C VAL A 581 0.76 -6.22 -9.68
N GLY A 582 -0.50 -5.98 -9.34
CA GLY A 582 -1.22 -6.73 -8.31
C GLY A 582 -1.60 -8.16 -8.73
N LEU A 583 -1.64 -9.06 -7.76
CA LEU A 583 -2.30 -10.36 -7.88
C LEU A 583 -3.83 -10.22 -7.76
N LEU A 584 -4.29 -9.11 -7.21
CA LEU A 584 -5.67 -8.68 -7.13
C LEU A 584 -5.90 -7.47 -8.04
N ASP A 585 -7.15 -7.27 -8.48
CA ASP A 585 -7.54 -6.08 -9.23
C ASP A 585 -7.60 -4.83 -8.32
N VAL A 586 -7.91 -3.67 -8.89
CA VAL A 586 -8.01 -2.40 -8.17
C VAL A 586 -9.12 -2.37 -7.10
N PHE A 587 -10.11 -3.27 -7.21
CA PHE A 587 -11.19 -3.44 -6.23
C PHE A 587 -10.84 -4.47 -5.14
N GLY A 588 -9.62 -5.03 -5.14
CA GLY A 588 -9.17 -6.07 -4.21
C GLY A 588 -9.71 -7.47 -4.51
N ARG A 589 -10.22 -7.72 -5.71
CA ARG A 589 -10.76 -9.03 -6.13
C ARG A 589 -9.69 -9.88 -6.79
N SER A 590 -9.77 -11.19 -6.57
CA SER A 590 -8.83 -12.15 -7.18
C SER A 590 -8.91 -12.14 -8.71
N LYS A 591 -7.76 -12.07 -9.36
CA LYS A 591 -7.60 -12.31 -10.81
C LYS A 591 -7.53 -13.82 -11.17
N GLY A 592 -7.79 -14.73 -10.22
CA GLY A 592 -7.70 -16.17 -10.42
C GLY A 592 -6.27 -16.72 -10.55
N ILE A 593 -5.27 -15.97 -10.07
CA ILE A 593 -3.84 -16.33 -10.15
C ILE A 593 -3.45 -17.23 -8.97
N LEU A 594 -3.70 -16.75 -7.76
CA LEU A 594 -3.46 -17.46 -6.49
C LEU A 594 -4.62 -17.22 -5.53
N THR A 595 -4.94 -18.22 -4.73
CA THR A 595 -5.81 -18.06 -3.57
C THR A 595 -5.03 -17.48 -2.39
N ALA A 596 -5.74 -16.90 -1.42
CA ALA A 596 -5.15 -16.43 -0.18
C ALA A 596 -4.43 -17.57 0.58
N ASP A 597 -4.98 -18.79 0.56
CA ASP A 597 -4.36 -19.95 1.18
C ASP A 597 -3.03 -20.34 0.54
N GLU A 598 -2.94 -20.30 -0.80
CA GLU A 598 -1.69 -20.54 -1.51
C GLU A 598 -0.64 -19.47 -1.23
N PHE A 599 -1.05 -18.19 -1.18
CA PHE A 599 -0.16 -17.09 -0.88
C PHE A 599 0.38 -17.17 0.56
N ARG A 600 -0.48 -17.48 1.55
CA ARG A 600 -0.06 -17.65 2.94
C ARG A 600 1.01 -18.73 3.16
N ARG A 601 1.10 -19.72 2.29
CA ARG A 601 2.13 -20.78 2.40
C ARG A 601 3.55 -20.25 2.33
N PHE A 602 3.75 -19.10 1.64
CA PHE A 602 5.06 -18.47 1.52
C PHE A 602 5.15 -17.03 2.06
N ALA A 603 4.02 -16.45 2.54
CA ALA A 603 3.96 -15.11 3.11
C ALA A 603 3.28 -15.05 4.49
N GLY A 604 3.00 -16.19 5.10
CA GLY A 604 2.38 -16.29 6.43
C GLY A 604 3.35 -16.09 7.58
N PRO A 605 2.86 -16.13 8.83
CA PRO A 605 3.70 -15.98 10.02
C PRO A 605 4.63 -17.16 10.28
N VAL A 606 4.32 -18.34 9.74
CA VAL A 606 5.16 -19.54 9.84
C VAL A 606 5.30 -20.14 8.45
N VAL A 607 6.53 -20.21 7.93
CA VAL A 607 6.80 -20.66 6.57
C VAL A 607 7.99 -21.61 6.57
N PRO A 608 7.80 -22.89 6.15
CA PRO A 608 8.90 -23.79 5.81
C PRO A 608 9.68 -23.23 4.61
N LEU A 609 11.00 -23.27 4.65
CA LEU A 609 11.92 -22.77 3.64
C LEU A 609 12.83 -23.88 3.12
N PHE A 610 13.17 -23.79 1.84
CA PHE A 610 13.94 -24.78 1.11
C PHE A 610 15.03 -24.10 0.29
N LYS A 611 16.29 -24.46 0.49
CA LYS A 611 17.44 -23.95 -0.26
C LYS A 611 18.03 -25.07 -1.10
N ALA A 612 17.93 -24.98 -2.42
CA ALA A 612 18.46 -25.94 -3.38
C ALA A 612 18.68 -25.30 -4.76
N LYS A 613 19.39 -25.96 -5.64
CA LYS A 613 19.37 -25.67 -7.08
C LYS A 613 17.95 -25.86 -7.63
N ARG A 614 17.68 -25.25 -8.77
CA ARG A 614 16.39 -25.41 -9.48
C ARG A 614 16.48 -26.45 -10.60
N ILE A 615 17.63 -26.59 -11.21
CA ILE A 615 17.87 -27.47 -12.37
C ILE A 615 18.94 -28.52 -12.03
N PHE A 616 18.63 -29.75 -12.31
CA PHE A 616 19.46 -30.93 -12.03
C PHE A 616 19.53 -31.83 -13.26
N THR A 617 20.51 -32.78 -13.24
CA THR A 617 20.52 -33.94 -14.11
C THR A 617 20.18 -35.22 -13.33
N THR A 618 19.78 -36.28 -14.01
CA THR A 618 19.46 -37.56 -13.36
C THR A 618 20.68 -38.22 -12.68
N THR A 619 21.89 -37.76 -12.96
CA THR A 619 23.12 -38.25 -12.32
C THR A 619 23.50 -37.53 -11.05
N GLU A 620 22.81 -36.42 -10.72
CA GLU A 620 23.06 -35.63 -9.54
C GLU A 620 22.25 -36.09 -8.31
N PHE A 621 22.58 -35.48 -7.18
CA PHE A 621 21.79 -35.58 -5.96
C PHE A 621 21.01 -34.25 -5.75
N LEU A 622 19.81 -34.37 -5.24
CA LEU A 622 19.08 -33.23 -4.67
C LEU A 622 19.67 -32.94 -3.27
N ASP A 623 20.64 -32.04 -3.25
CA ASP A 623 21.18 -31.48 -2.02
C ASP A 623 20.37 -30.24 -1.65
N ALA A 624 19.72 -30.27 -0.48
CA ALA A 624 18.87 -29.16 -0.03
C ALA A 624 19.02 -28.90 1.46
N ALA A 625 18.94 -27.61 1.84
CA ALA A 625 18.84 -27.18 3.23
C ALA A 625 17.41 -26.75 3.55
N LEU A 626 16.92 -27.19 4.72
CA LEU A 626 15.60 -26.86 5.25
C LEU A 626 15.73 -25.86 6.39
N SER A 627 14.83 -24.93 6.48
CA SER A 627 14.72 -24.02 7.63
C SER A 627 13.26 -23.64 7.86
N LEU A 628 12.98 -22.93 8.95
CA LEU A 628 11.65 -22.44 9.28
C LEU A 628 11.75 -20.95 9.58
N TYR A 629 10.95 -20.13 8.88
CA TYR A 629 10.61 -18.79 9.31
C TYR A 629 9.47 -18.93 10.30
N ASP A 630 9.69 -18.52 11.56
CA ASP A 630 8.73 -18.73 12.64
C ASP A 630 8.52 -17.45 13.47
N PHE A 631 7.45 -16.74 13.12
CA PHE A 631 6.90 -15.61 13.86
C PHE A 631 5.43 -15.86 14.22
N GLY A 632 5.04 -17.13 14.34
CA GLY A 632 3.73 -17.58 14.76
C GLY A 632 3.35 -17.12 16.18
N PRO A 633 2.10 -17.30 16.64
CA PRO A 633 1.68 -16.89 17.99
C PRO A 633 2.53 -17.54 19.09
N GLU A 634 2.91 -18.78 18.89
CA GLU A 634 3.80 -19.54 19.78
C GLU A 634 4.95 -20.12 18.94
N PRO A 635 6.21 -20.02 19.41
CA PRO A 635 7.36 -20.61 18.73
C PRO A 635 7.21 -22.12 18.61
N MET A 636 7.49 -22.68 17.43
CA MET A 636 7.44 -24.11 17.21
C MET A 636 8.61 -24.82 17.90
N GLN A 637 8.27 -25.86 18.66
CA GLN A 637 9.23 -26.74 19.35
C GLN A 637 9.44 -28.01 18.54
N ASP A 638 10.61 -28.67 18.69
CA ASP A 638 10.90 -29.99 18.14
C ASP A 638 10.63 -30.13 16.63
N LEU A 639 11.28 -29.28 15.80
CA LEU A 639 11.09 -29.25 14.37
C LEU A 639 11.29 -30.62 13.71
N CYS A 640 10.24 -31.09 13.03
CA CYS A 640 10.26 -32.30 12.19
C CYS A 640 9.74 -31.94 10.82
N TYR A 641 10.59 -32.05 9.82
CA TYR A 641 10.26 -31.78 8.42
C TYR A 641 9.67 -33.03 7.79
N ASP A 642 8.48 -32.90 7.21
CA ASP A 642 7.84 -33.93 6.40
C ASP A 642 7.98 -33.50 4.92
N VAL A 643 8.86 -34.19 4.19
CA VAL A 643 9.23 -33.83 2.82
C VAL A 643 8.64 -34.84 1.86
N THR A 644 7.82 -34.38 0.94
CA THR A 644 7.26 -35.20 -0.14
C THR A 644 7.68 -34.64 -1.49
N ILE A 645 8.28 -35.47 -2.33
CA ILE A 645 8.67 -35.14 -3.69
C ILE A 645 7.79 -35.94 -4.64
N ARG A 646 7.16 -35.27 -5.59
CA ARG A 646 6.23 -35.90 -6.55
C ARG A 646 6.58 -35.56 -7.99
N GLU A 647 6.35 -36.54 -8.86
CA GLU A 647 6.22 -36.32 -10.30
C GLU A 647 4.73 -36.49 -10.67
N GLY A 648 4.04 -35.38 -10.93
CA GLY A 648 2.60 -35.41 -11.04
C GLY A 648 1.93 -35.97 -9.77
N ASP A 649 1.15 -37.03 -9.92
CA ASP A 649 0.50 -37.73 -8.81
C ASP A 649 1.39 -38.80 -8.13
N ALA A 650 2.47 -39.23 -8.79
CA ALA A 650 3.37 -40.25 -8.28
C ALA A 650 4.31 -39.68 -7.20
N VAL A 651 4.48 -40.43 -6.11
CA VAL A 651 5.46 -40.11 -5.08
C VAL A 651 6.82 -40.64 -5.50
N PHE A 652 7.76 -39.74 -5.81
CA PHE A 652 9.15 -40.09 -6.07
C PHE A 652 9.89 -40.40 -4.76
N CYS A 653 9.68 -39.55 -3.72
CA CYS A 653 10.34 -39.73 -2.43
C CYS A 653 9.48 -39.14 -1.30
N HIS A 654 9.48 -39.77 -0.11
CA HIS A 654 8.87 -39.25 1.10
C HIS A 654 9.82 -39.51 2.28
N ILE A 655 10.17 -38.43 2.99
CA ILE A 655 11.11 -38.46 4.11
C ILE A 655 10.55 -37.62 5.27
N LYS A 656 10.57 -38.22 6.49
CA LYS A 656 10.41 -37.46 7.74
C LYS A 656 11.76 -37.35 8.44
N THR A 657 12.19 -36.12 8.72
CA THR A 657 13.52 -35.86 9.28
C THR A 657 13.54 -34.67 10.23
N ARG A 658 14.35 -34.78 11.28
CA ARG A 658 14.74 -33.64 12.14
C ARG A 658 16.05 -32.99 11.69
N LYS A 659 16.73 -33.57 10.72
CA LYS A 659 17.94 -32.98 10.14
C LYS A 659 17.55 -31.95 9.09
N PRO A 660 18.15 -30.76 9.12
CA PRO A 660 17.81 -29.69 8.19
C PRO A 660 18.50 -29.85 6.82
N MET A 661 19.06 -31.00 6.50
CA MET A 661 19.75 -31.28 5.23
C MET A 661 19.16 -32.52 4.57
N LEU A 662 18.93 -32.42 3.27
CA LEU A 662 18.52 -33.52 2.40
C LEU A 662 19.67 -33.87 1.45
N HIS A 663 19.82 -35.15 1.16
CA HIS A 663 20.73 -35.71 0.14
C HIS A 663 20.02 -36.86 -0.53
N ILE A 664 19.37 -36.61 -1.68
CA ILE A 664 18.47 -37.58 -2.33
C ILE A 664 19.00 -37.85 -3.74
N PRO A 665 19.32 -39.12 -4.08
CA PRO A 665 19.77 -39.44 -5.44
C PRO A 665 18.61 -39.26 -6.43
N LEU A 666 18.91 -38.64 -7.57
CA LEU A 666 17.97 -38.48 -8.68
C LEU A 666 18.06 -39.56 -9.74
N SER A 667 19.01 -40.51 -9.58
CA SER A 667 19.22 -41.64 -10.47
C SER A 667 18.07 -42.67 -10.54
N GLY A 668 17.03 -42.46 -9.70
CA GLY A 668 15.76 -43.18 -9.82
C GLY A 668 14.91 -42.77 -11.03
N LEU A 669 15.26 -41.63 -11.68
CA LEU A 669 14.60 -41.14 -12.88
C LEU A 669 15.38 -41.59 -14.12
N ASP A 670 14.71 -42.18 -15.09
CA ASP A 670 15.23 -42.56 -16.40
C ASP A 670 14.84 -41.60 -17.54
N HIS A 671 14.14 -40.53 -17.20
CA HIS A 671 13.64 -39.49 -18.11
C HIS A 671 13.71 -38.09 -17.49
N SER A 672 13.56 -37.07 -18.32
CA SER A 672 13.47 -35.68 -17.85
C SER A 672 12.13 -35.44 -17.17
N ALA A 673 12.16 -34.89 -15.96
CA ALA A 673 10.99 -34.76 -15.11
C ALA A 673 10.90 -33.36 -14.43
N GLN A 674 9.67 -32.93 -14.18
CA GLN A 674 9.37 -31.85 -13.24
C GLN A 674 8.98 -32.48 -11.90
N LEU A 675 9.68 -32.13 -10.85
CA LEU A 675 9.39 -32.60 -9.50
C LEU A 675 8.84 -31.47 -8.65
N ASP A 676 7.69 -31.68 -8.03
CA ASP A 676 7.09 -30.80 -7.04
C ASP A 676 7.53 -31.26 -5.64
N VAL A 677 8.32 -30.41 -4.95
CA VAL A 677 8.85 -30.62 -3.60
C VAL A 677 7.95 -29.93 -2.61
N THR A 678 7.34 -30.64 -1.69
CA THR A 678 6.55 -30.07 -0.58
C THR A 678 7.27 -30.35 0.73
N VAL A 679 7.44 -29.30 1.54
CA VAL A 679 7.97 -29.38 2.90
C VAL A 679 6.88 -28.94 3.87
N ALA A 680 6.56 -29.81 4.84
CA ALA A 680 5.62 -29.47 5.91
C ALA A 680 6.30 -29.54 7.28
N VAL A 681 5.86 -28.64 8.18
CA VAL A 681 6.23 -28.62 9.61
C VAL A 681 4.96 -28.36 10.40
N GLY A 682 4.49 -29.36 11.16
CA GLY A 682 3.17 -29.29 11.79
C GLY A 682 2.05 -29.14 10.76
N THR A 683 1.26 -28.07 10.90
CA THR A 683 0.16 -27.73 9.96
C THR A 683 0.59 -26.81 8.82
N TYR A 684 1.82 -26.30 8.86
CA TYR A 684 2.33 -25.37 7.86
C TYR A 684 3.06 -26.13 6.76
N SER A 685 2.85 -25.71 5.51
CA SER A 685 3.50 -26.33 4.36
C SER A 685 3.81 -25.32 3.28
N ASN A 686 4.89 -25.56 2.54
CA ASN A 686 5.28 -24.77 1.38
C ASN A 686 5.80 -25.72 0.29
N SER A 687 5.84 -25.26 -0.96
CA SER A 687 6.23 -26.13 -2.08
C SER A 687 7.07 -25.40 -3.10
N TRP A 688 7.98 -26.13 -3.74
CA TRP A 688 8.86 -25.64 -4.79
C TRP A 688 8.86 -26.64 -5.95
N ARG A 689 9.29 -26.15 -7.09
CA ARG A 689 9.46 -26.95 -8.30
C ARG A 689 10.92 -27.01 -8.68
N ILE A 690 11.41 -28.20 -8.96
CA ILE A 690 12.73 -28.44 -9.51
C ILE A 690 12.60 -29.21 -10.84
N PHE A 691 13.58 -29.06 -11.72
CA PHE A 691 13.60 -29.68 -13.04
C PHE A 691 14.81 -30.59 -13.12
N VAL A 692 14.56 -31.81 -13.52
CA VAL A 692 15.59 -32.82 -13.67
C VAL A 692 15.67 -33.24 -15.15
N PHE A 693 16.84 -33.11 -15.75
CA PHE A 693 17.05 -33.46 -17.15
C PHE A 693 17.82 -34.79 -17.27
N ALA A 694 17.27 -35.71 -18.05
CA ALA A 694 17.99 -36.92 -18.41
C ALA A 694 19.06 -36.59 -19.45
N ASP A 695 20.13 -37.38 -19.42
CA ASP A 695 21.18 -37.31 -20.43
C ASP A 695 20.60 -37.72 -21.78
N THR A 696 20.57 -36.82 -22.73
CA THR A 696 20.09 -37.10 -24.09
C THR A 696 21.25 -37.03 -25.06
N PRO A 697 21.32 -37.97 -26.05
CA PRO A 697 22.36 -37.89 -27.07
C PRO A 697 22.34 -36.54 -27.77
N ASP A 698 23.50 -35.91 -27.90
CA ASP A 698 23.65 -34.67 -28.63
C ASP A 698 23.26 -34.88 -30.09
N THR A 699 22.10 -34.38 -30.48
CA THR A 699 21.60 -34.41 -31.83
C THR A 699 21.96 -33.11 -32.50
N ALA A 700 23.08 -33.02 -33.17
CA ALA A 700 23.49 -31.86 -33.92
C ALA A 700 22.43 -31.53 -34.99
N LEU A 701 21.69 -30.43 -34.75
CA LEU A 701 20.81 -29.87 -35.76
C LEU A 701 21.61 -28.94 -36.69
N PRO A 702 21.34 -28.96 -38.01
CA PRO A 702 21.94 -28.01 -38.94
C PRO A 702 21.54 -26.59 -38.56
N THR A 703 22.48 -25.69 -38.57
CA THR A 703 22.20 -24.26 -38.38
C THR A 703 21.93 -23.62 -39.76
N VAL A 704 20.83 -22.90 -39.86
CA VAL A 704 20.46 -22.12 -41.06
C VAL A 704 21.21 -20.83 -41.05
N HIS A 705 21.81 -20.42 -42.16
CA HIS A 705 22.58 -19.18 -42.24
C HIS A 705 21.94 -18.16 -43.19
N THR A 706 20.96 -18.59 -44.00
CA THR A 706 20.29 -17.71 -44.97
C THR A 706 18.79 -17.99 -45.05
N PRO A 707 17.95 -16.97 -45.43
CA PRO A 707 16.51 -17.17 -45.62
C PRO A 707 16.18 -18.27 -46.65
N ALA A 708 17.01 -18.44 -47.69
CA ALA A 708 16.79 -19.45 -48.71
C ALA A 708 17.03 -20.87 -48.17
N GLU A 709 17.99 -21.08 -47.27
CA GLU A 709 18.17 -22.34 -46.58
C GLU A 709 17.00 -22.67 -45.67
N LEU A 710 16.44 -21.64 -44.98
CA LEU A 710 15.25 -21.80 -44.12
C LEU A 710 14.06 -22.27 -44.97
N GLU A 711 13.79 -21.57 -46.08
CA GLU A 711 12.71 -21.89 -47.02
C GLU A 711 12.83 -23.34 -47.49
N LYS A 712 14.02 -23.78 -47.91
CA LYS A 712 14.28 -25.14 -48.34
C LYS A 712 14.02 -26.20 -47.24
N ILE A 713 14.36 -25.87 -45.98
CA ILE A 713 14.10 -26.79 -44.85
C ILE A 713 12.60 -26.86 -44.58
N CYS A 714 11.89 -25.75 -44.64
CA CYS A 714 10.43 -25.71 -44.52
C CYS A 714 9.74 -26.53 -45.60
N GLU A 715 10.20 -26.44 -46.88
CA GLU A 715 9.66 -27.21 -47.99
C GLU A 715 9.89 -28.72 -47.83
N THR A 716 11.01 -29.14 -47.26
CA THR A 716 11.36 -30.55 -47.08
C THR A 716 10.89 -31.15 -45.77
N GLY A 717 10.33 -30.35 -44.85
CA GLY A 717 9.91 -30.80 -43.52
C GLY A 717 11.06 -31.20 -42.60
N GLY A 718 12.23 -30.55 -42.77
CA GLY A 718 13.44 -30.81 -41.98
C GLY A 718 13.42 -30.14 -40.59
N ARG A 719 14.50 -30.29 -39.85
CA ARG A 719 14.76 -29.66 -38.54
C ARG A 719 16.05 -28.84 -38.64
N ALA A 720 16.02 -27.63 -38.07
CA ALA A 720 17.20 -26.78 -38.05
C ALA A 720 17.17 -25.82 -36.84
N LEU A 721 18.35 -25.34 -36.48
CA LEU A 721 18.50 -24.18 -35.63
C LEU A 721 18.46 -22.93 -36.50
N VAL A 722 17.60 -22.00 -36.17
CA VAL A 722 17.42 -20.74 -36.91
C VAL A 722 17.94 -19.59 -36.05
N PRO A 723 19.09 -18.96 -36.39
CA PRO A 723 19.64 -17.85 -35.65
C PRO A 723 18.71 -16.62 -35.70
N ARG A 724 18.65 -15.90 -34.60
CA ARG A 724 17.80 -14.69 -34.46
C ARG A 724 18.10 -13.60 -35.51
N GLU A 725 19.31 -13.55 -35.98
CA GLU A 725 19.79 -12.57 -36.96
C GLU A 725 19.10 -12.69 -38.33
N LEU A 726 18.45 -13.81 -38.59
CA LEU A 726 17.68 -14.04 -39.83
C LEU A 726 16.29 -13.37 -39.80
N PHE A 727 15.84 -12.87 -38.63
CA PHE A 727 14.55 -12.19 -38.51
C PHE A 727 14.74 -10.68 -38.57
N PRO A 728 14.00 -9.97 -39.46
CA PRO A 728 14.14 -8.51 -39.61
C PRO A 728 13.61 -7.72 -38.41
N GLU A 729 12.61 -8.28 -37.72
CA GLU A 729 12.08 -7.71 -36.49
C GLU A 729 12.48 -8.61 -35.30
N GLN A 730 13.19 -8.02 -34.36
CA GLN A 730 13.63 -8.72 -33.16
C GLN A 730 12.95 -8.08 -31.95
N ILE A 731 11.98 -8.81 -31.40
CA ILE A 731 11.33 -8.43 -30.15
C ILE A 731 11.95 -9.31 -29.06
N PRO A 732 12.64 -8.71 -28.08
CA PRO A 732 13.26 -9.51 -27.03
C PRO A 732 12.22 -10.39 -26.32
N CYS A 733 12.54 -11.66 -26.18
CA CYS A 733 11.90 -12.49 -25.17
C CYS A 733 12.65 -12.27 -23.86
N ASN A 734 11.90 -12.16 -22.78
CA ASN A 734 12.47 -11.96 -21.45
C ASN A 734 11.74 -12.86 -20.45
N PHE A 735 12.50 -13.39 -19.49
CA PHE A 735 11.91 -14.18 -18.40
C PHE A 735 11.24 -13.28 -17.38
N VAL A 736 11.91 -12.18 -16.98
CA VAL A 736 11.33 -11.23 -16.03
C VAL A 736 10.37 -10.30 -16.77
N PRO A 737 9.11 -10.16 -16.32
CA PRO A 737 8.14 -9.25 -16.94
C PRO A 737 8.59 -7.80 -16.96
N VAL A 738 7.94 -6.99 -17.79
CA VAL A 738 8.05 -5.53 -17.73
C VAL A 738 7.95 -5.05 -16.28
N PHE A 739 8.87 -4.16 -15.91
CA PHE A 739 8.89 -3.52 -14.62
C PHE A 739 7.79 -2.45 -14.53
N TRP A 740 6.99 -2.47 -13.48
CA TRP A 740 5.98 -1.49 -13.12
C TRP A 740 4.93 -1.26 -14.21
N SER A 741 5.17 -0.32 -15.10
CA SER A 741 4.30 0.00 -16.24
C SER A 741 5.14 0.24 -17.50
N PRO A 742 4.77 -0.33 -18.67
CA PRO A 742 5.50 -0.10 -19.91
C PRO A 742 5.35 1.33 -20.46
N VAL A 743 4.41 2.11 -19.91
CA VAL A 743 4.18 3.52 -20.27
C VAL A 743 5.01 4.46 -19.40
N PHE A 744 5.17 4.11 -18.11
CA PHE A 744 5.98 4.89 -17.17
C PHE A 744 7.47 4.63 -17.40
N PHE A 745 7.85 3.36 -17.53
CA PHE A 745 9.20 2.90 -17.91
C PHE A 745 9.14 2.26 -19.30
N PRO A 746 9.29 3.02 -20.39
CA PRO A 746 9.17 2.51 -21.75
C PRO A 746 10.07 1.30 -21.99
N SER A 747 9.47 0.17 -22.37
CA SER A 747 10.16 -1.09 -22.59
C SER A 747 9.49 -1.89 -23.68
N LYS A 748 10.29 -2.58 -24.50
CA LYS A 748 9.81 -3.56 -25.49
C LYS A 748 9.65 -4.95 -24.92
N ALA A 749 9.97 -5.16 -23.63
CA ALA A 749 9.85 -6.45 -22.96
C ALA A 749 8.38 -6.93 -22.91
N SER A 750 8.20 -8.23 -22.79
CA SER A 750 6.89 -8.87 -22.62
C SER A 750 6.47 -8.93 -21.17
N CYS A 751 5.18 -9.23 -20.93
CA CYS A 751 4.67 -9.55 -19.59
C CYS A 751 4.81 -11.05 -19.27
N GLY A 752 5.44 -11.86 -20.12
CA GLY A 752 5.62 -13.29 -19.97
C GLY A 752 5.31 -14.05 -21.26
N VAL A 753 5.16 -15.36 -21.16
CA VAL A 753 4.90 -16.24 -22.32
C VAL A 753 3.80 -17.25 -22.02
N MET A 754 3.00 -17.58 -23.03
CA MET A 754 2.17 -18.77 -23.06
C MET A 754 2.92 -19.90 -23.79
N ILE A 755 2.84 -21.11 -23.26
CA ILE A 755 3.56 -22.28 -23.77
C ILE A 755 2.56 -23.30 -24.28
N ASN A 756 2.73 -23.72 -25.53
CA ASN A 756 2.03 -24.87 -26.08
C ASN A 756 2.72 -26.17 -25.61
N ALA A 757 2.48 -26.58 -24.36
CA ALA A 757 3.11 -27.70 -23.72
C ALA A 757 2.88 -29.05 -24.47
N ALA A 758 1.85 -29.11 -25.30
CA ALA A 758 1.56 -30.30 -26.13
C ALA A 758 2.33 -30.31 -27.46
N HIS A 759 3.12 -29.28 -27.78
CA HIS A 759 3.85 -29.20 -29.02
C HIS A 759 4.90 -30.31 -29.12
N PRO A 760 5.02 -31.02 -30.25
CA PRO A 760 5.95 -32.16 -30.38
C PRO A 760 7.42 -31.82 -30.11
N ALA A 761 7.82 -30.56 -30.34
CA ALA A 761 9.19 -30.08 -30.03
C ALA A 761 9.50 -30.03 -28.52
N LEU A 762 8.49 -30.04 -27.67
CA LEU A 762 8.65 -30.07 -26.22
C LEU A 762 8.53 -31.47 -25.62
N GLN A 763 8.45 -32.52 -26.46
CA GLN A 763 8.42 -33.89 -25.98
C GLN A 763 9.71 -34.19 -25.20
N GLY A 764 9.59 -34.57 -23.93
CA GLY A 764 10.74 -34.82 -23.04
C GLY A 764 11.30 -33.55 -22.38
N PHE A 765 10.77 -32.35 -22.67
CA PHE A 765 11.09 -31.14 -21.95
C PHE A 765 10.04 -30.88 -20.85
N PRO A 766 10.42 -30.88 -19.55
CA PRO A 766 9.46 -30.76 -18.46
C PRO A 766 8.90 -29.33 -18.36
N THR A 767 7.69 -29.13 -18.88
CA THR A 767 7.03 -27.81 -18.90
C THR A 767 5.52 -27.95 -18.75
N LYS A 768 4.88 -26.80 -18.38
CA LYS A 768 3.44 -26.58 -18.36
C LYS A 768 3.09 -25.42 -19.29
N ALA A 769 1.85 -24.95 -19.24
CA ALA A 769 1.34 -23.88 -20.11
C ALA A 769 1.97 -22.49 -19.86
N TYR A 770 2.68 -22.30 -18.77
CA TYR A 770 3.27 -21.02 -18.38
C TYR A 770 4.75 -21.19 -18.03
N ALA A 771 5.53 -20.12 -18.18
CA ALA A 771 6.95 -20.12 -17.89
C ALA A 771 7.25 -20.41 -16.41
N ASP A 772 8.36 -21.13 -16.21
CA ASP A 772 9.00 -21.35 -14.94
C ASP A 772 10.52 -21.25 -15.14
N TYR A 773 11.33 -21.39 -14.11
CA TYR A 773 12.76 -21.11 -14.12
C TYR A 773 13.58 -21.90 -15.16
N GLN A 774 13.12 -23.08 -15.60
CA GLN A 774 13.78 -23.81 -16.69
C GLN A 774 13.71 -23.10 -18.06
N TRP A 775 12.85 -22.11 -18.19
CA TRP A 775 12.73 -21.31 -19.41
C TRP A 775 13.61 -20.05 -19.41
N LYS A 776 14.20 -19.65 -18.25
CA LYS A 776 14.89 -18.37 -18.13
C LYS A 776 15.98 -18.19 -19.19
N GLU A 777 16.92 -19.12 -19.24
CA GLU A 777 18.06 -19.04 -20.15
C GLU A 777 17.64 -19.09 -21.62
N LEU A 778 16.60 -19.89 -21.93
CA LEU A 778 16.04 -19.98 -23.27
C LEU A 778 15.36 -18.67 -23.70
N LEU A 779 14.58 -18.05 -22.82
CA LEU A 779 13.86 -16.82 -23.14
C LEU A 779 14.79 -15.60 -23.26
N GLU A 780 15.79 -15.47 -22.40
CA GLU A 780 16.75 -14.35 -22.44
C GLU A 780 17.65 -14.36 -23.68
N ASN A 781 17.82 -15.51 -24.30
CA ASN A 781 18.60 -15.68 -25.52
C ASN A 781 17.74 -15.75 -26.80
N ALA A 782 16.41 -15.64 -26.68
CA ALA A 782 15.48 -15.72 -27.81
C ALA A 782 14.92 -14.36 -28.24
N VAL A 783 14.40 -14.33 -29.43
CA VAL A 783 13.60 -13.22 -29.97
C VAL A 783 12.28 -13.73 -30.52
N ALA A 784 11.22 -12.98 -30.32
CA ALA A 784 9.94 -13.25 -30.93
C ALA A 784 9.88 -12.63 -32.33
N PHE A 785 9.10 -13.23 -33.21
CA PHE A 785 8.78 -12.73 -34.54
C PHE A 785 7.27 -12.79 -34.81
N CYS A 786 6.81 -12.02 -35.79
CA CYS A 786 5.41 -11.98 -36.13
C CYS A 786 5.05 -13.08 -37.12
N ILE A 787 4.04 -13.89 -36.78
CA ILE A 787 3.43 -14.86 -37.70
C ILE A 787 2.27 -14.16 -38.43
N PRO A 788 2.20 -14.19 -39.78
CA PRO A 788 1.07 -13.66 -40.54
C PRO A 788 -0.26 -14.30 -40.12
N LYS A 789 -1.32 -13.50 -39.96
CA LYS A 789 -2.66 -13.98 -39.50
C LYS A 789 -3.23 -15.15 -40.29
N ASN A 790 -2.88 -15.26 -41.56
CA ASN A 790 -3.43 -16.29 -42.44
C ASN A 790 -2.55 -17.52 -42.58
N ASP A 791 -1.38 -17.54 -41.93
CA ASP A 791 -0.48 -18.71 -41.94
C ASP A 791 -0.86 -19.69 -40.82
N LYS A 792 -1.74 -20.65 -41.18
CA LYS A 792 -2.16 -21.72 -40.29
C LYS A 792 -1.14 -22.89 -40.23
N ALA A 793 -0.10 -22.85 -41.05
CA ALA A 793 0.90 -23.91 -41.10
C ALA A 793 1.89 -23.80 -39.92
N VAL A 794 2.12 -22.59 -39.41
CA VAL A 794 3.03 -22.38 -38.27
C VAL A 794 2.28 -22.59 -36.96
N GLN A 795 2.73 -23.54 -36.17
CA GLN A 795 2.25 -23.75 -34.80
C GLN A 795 3.34 -23.29 -33.84
N PRO A 796 3.14 -22.16 -33.13
CA PRO A 796 4.14 -21.63 -32.21
C PRO A 796 4.31 -22.58 -31.00
N ILE A 797 5.54 -22.73 -30.56
CA ILE A 797 5.88 -23.38 -29.28
C ILE A 797 5.56 -22.43 -28.15
N LEU A 798 5.94 -21.17 -28.33
CA LEU A 798 5.72 -20.07 -27.36
C LEU A 798 4.99 -18.91 -28.04
N GLU A 799 4.16 -18.24 -27.27
CA GLU A 799 3.55 -16.96 -27.65
C GLU A 799 3.87 -15.92 -26.57
N ASN A 800 4.55 -14.83 -26.96
CA ASN A 800 4.79 -13.72 -26.03
C ASN A 800 3.46 -13.09 -25.60
N VAL A 801 3.31 -12.88 -24.31
CA VAL A 801 2.29 -11.99 -23.75
C VAL A 801 2.78 -10.57 -23.95
N PRO A 802 2.19 -9.79 -24.88
CA PRO A 802 2.68 -8.46 -25.18
C PRO A 802 2.48 -7.57 -23.97
N ASN A 803 3.32 -6.54 -23.80
CA ASN A 803 2.92 -5.47 -22.93
C ASN A 803 1.76 -4.68 -23.56
N PHE A 804 0.92 -4.08 -22.71
CA PHE A 804 -0.34 -3.49 -23.16
C PHE A 804 -0.19 -2.18 -23.95
N TYR A 805 1.00 -1.57 -23.99
CA TYR A 805 1.25 -0.29 -24.62
C TYR A 805 2.00 -0.41 -25.96
N ASP A 806 3.08 -1.18 -26.00
CA ASP A 806 3.93 -1.37 -27.17
C ASP A 806 3.38 -2.42 -28.16
N ASN A 807 2.06 -2.53 -28.27
CA ASN A 807 1.39 -3.32 -29.28
C ASN A 807 1.09 -2.43 -30.51
N PRO A 808 2.02 -2.31 -31.48
CA PRO A 808 1.75 -1.46 -32.61
C PRO A 808 0.52 -1.95 -33.38
N PRO A 809 -0.33 -1.05 -33.90
CA PRO A 809 -1.56 -1.39 -34.60
C PRO A 809 -1.36 -2.28 -35.84
N HIS A 810 -0.12 -2.47 -36.28
CA HIS A 810 0.25 -3.19 -37.48
C HIS A 810 0.75 -4.62 -37.26
N HIS A 811 0.85 -5.07 -36.00
CA HIS A 811 1.27 -6.45 -35.72
C HIS A 811 0.06 -7.37 -35.57
N PRO A 812 -0.05 -8.41 -36.44
CA PRO A 812 -1.09 -9.43 -36.29
C PRO A 812 -0.96 -10.13 -34.93
N ALA A 813 -2.11 -10.51 -34.37
CA ALA A 813 -2.19 -11.23 -33.13
C ALA A 813 -1.31 -12.49 -33.10
N GLY A 814 -0.51 -12.60 -32.07
CA GLY A 814 0.38 -13.74 -31.87
C GLY A 814 1.81 -13.46 -32.31
N ARG A 815 2.59 -12.90 -31.39
CA ARG A 815 4.05 -12.92 -31.52
C ARG A 815 4.54 -14.22 -30.91
N SER A 816 5.18 -15.02 -31.72
CA SER A 816 5.68 -16.33 -31.33
C SER A 816 7.19 -16.30 -31.26
N ALA A 817 7.74 -16.87 -30.18
CA ALA A 817 9.18 -17.06 -29.99
C ALA A 817 9.66 -18.39 -30.60
#